data_01717aabe7daa0ddd217b24a8c4d64d4
#
_entry.id   01717aabe7daa0ddd217b24a8c4d64d4
#
_cell.length_a   1.000
_cell.length_b   1.000
_cell.length_c   1.000
_cell.angle_alpha   90.00
_cell.angle_beta   90.00
_cell.angle_gamma   90.00
#
_symmetry.space_group_name_H-M   'P 1'
#
loop_
_entity.id
_entity.type
_entity.pdbx_description
1 polymer ?
#
loop_
_entity_poly.entity_id
_entity_poly.type
_entity_poly.pdbx_seq_one_letter_code
_entity_poly.pdbx_strand_id
1 'polypeptide(L)'
;MIRMRRLSIDIETRSNIDIKNGVYKYVDSPAFRILLIAYKFSDEDTVHVADLTEDTFTAFPYELFKALYDETILKTAYNANFEITCFDQYFKTETPNFEWLQHYATDYRHQWQCTSVLALYCGLPGFLAGVAKAMGLPEDKQKDAAGKRLITYFCKPTKDGMFREPAEDPEKWSRFKEYCGQDVVVESAIYEKLIQYGPGEEEHRLWMKDQEINARGVGIDRQLVGAAIDCDKQLREEHLQELQKLTGLENANSNTQFGDWLRARLQKEIPTVDKAARAELLADKSLPPDVRRALELKNLLSKTSVKKYEAIESSACSDGRVHGMLQFYGAARTGRWAGRIVQVHNLPRNSLEDLDTARTLLKRRDFTALELFDDNVPDVLSQLIRTAFVPAEGTRFVVADFSAIEARVIAWLADEKWRQDTFAAGGDIYCASASQMFHVPVVKHGINGHLRQKGKVAELALGYQGGANALITMGALEQGLTEEELPDIVQKWRQASPHIVQMWTDCEQAAKKAVANHTSVGYKHGIRFIYESGILFIQLPNGRRLSYPKPKLQENRFGNGKALTFEGTGVSKAAVSCWVRQETYGGKLVENIVQATARDCLAYAMLHLPDKYRPVFHVHDEIVAECNLGTGSVEEMVDYMRQVPPWAKGLILNADGYEAAYYKKD
;
A
#
# COMPACT_ATOMS: atom_id res chain seq x y z
N MET A 1 8.14 -19.87 30.10
CA MET A 1 8.80 -18.68 29.50
C MET A 1 8.73 -17.57 30.53
N ILE A 2 9.86 -17.01 30.95
CA ILE A 2 9.90 -15.79 31.76
C ILE A 2 9.31 -14.70 30.86
N ARG A 3 8.19 -14.09 31.26
CA ARG A 3 7.54 -13.00 30.51
C ARG A 3 8.50 -11.81 30.54
N MET A 4 9.06 -11.42 29.41
CA MET A 4 9.92 -10.24 29.32
C MET A 4 9.16 -9.01 29.80
N ARG A 5 9.79 -8.14 30.63
CA ARG A 5 9.20 -6.88 31.08
C ARG A 5 8.88 -6.05 29.84
N ARG A 6 7.71 -5.45 29.79
CA ARG A 6 7.23 -4.66 28.64
C ARG A 6 6.97 -3.22 29.06
N LEU A 7 7.29 -2.31 28.16
CA LEU A 7 7.06 -0.89 28.28
C LEU A 7 6.11 -0.45 27.14
N SER A 8 4.89 -0.09 27.47
CA SER A 8 3.93 0.53 26.54
C SER A 8 4.13 2.04 26.54
N ILE A 9 4.17 2.67 25.37
CA ILE A 9 4.50 4.09 25.18
C ILE A 9 3.52 4.74 24.19
N ASP A 10 3.16 5.99 24.47
CA ASP A 10 2.48 6.89 23.54
C ASP A 10 3.06 8.31 23.72
N ILE A 11 3.16 9.08 22.65
CA ILE A 11 3.73 10.43 22.67
C ILE A 11 2.84 11.44 21.96
N GLU A 12 2.78 12.66 22.50
CA GLU A 12 2.16 13.77 21.83
C GLU A 12 3.23 14.78 21.39
N THR A 13 3.15 15.19 20.12
CA THR A 13 4.20 15.99 19.49
C THR A 13 3.64 17.18 18.74
N ARG A 14 4.47 18.21 18.48
CA ARG A 14 4.11 19.33 17.60
C ARG A 14 5.13 19.53 16.49
N SER A 15 4.67 20.00 15.34
CA SER A 15 5.49 20.43 14.20
C SER A 15 4.69 21.38 13.30
N ASN A 16 5.38 22.32 12.63
CA ASN A 16 4.76 23.15 11.60
C ASN A 16 4.58 22.42 10.26
N ILE A 17 5.07 21.19 10.15
CA ILE A 17 4.84 20.30 9.00
C ILE A 17 3.63 19.40 9.29
N ASP A 18 2.68 19.28 8.35
CA ASP A 18 1.55 18.35 8.53
C ASP A 18 2.03 16.89 8.47
N ILE A 19 1.62 16.08 9.43
CA ILE A 19 1.95 14.64 9.52
C ILE A 19 1.54 13.84 8.26
N LYS A 20 0.64 14.38 7.43
CA LYS A 20 0.28 13.79 6.14
C LYS A 20 1.45 13.69 5.17
N ASN A 21 2.48 14.52 5.35
CA ASN A 21 3.72 14.48 4.56
C ASN A 21 4.68 13.37 5.02
N GLY A 22 4.27 12.57 6.00
CA GLY A 22 5.06 11.47 6.58
C GLY A 22 5.78 11.87 7.87
N VAL A 23 5.99 10.87 8.76
CA VAL A 23 6.63 11.11 10.07
C VAL A 23 8.06 11.63 9.91
N TYR A 24 8.81 11.12 8.93
CA TYR A 24 10.20 11.57 8.69
C TYR A 24 10.27 13.04 8.30
N LYS A 25 9.37 13.51 7.42
CA LYS A 25 9.27 14.93 7.08
C LYS A 25 8.75 15.77 8.23
N TYR A 26 7.85 15.22 9.05
CA TYR A 26 7.30 15.87 10.23
C TYR A 26 8.39 16.20 11.26
N VAL A 27 9.27 15.23 11.55
CA VAL A 27 10.37 15.41 12.51
C VAL A 27 11.57 16.19 11.94
N ASP A 28 11.71 16.27 10.62
CA ASP A 28 12.75 17.06 9.92
C ASP A 28 12.58 18.58 10.12
N SER A 29 11.47 19.00 10.70
CA SER A 29 11.19 20.40 11.01
C SER A 29 11.97 20.89 12.23
N PRO A 30 12.57 22.11 12.17
CA PRO A 30 13.15 22.75 13.36
C PRO A 30 12.13 23.06 14.47
N ALA A 31 10.84 23.08 14.13
CA ALA A 31 9.74 23.30 15.08
C ALA A 31 9.23 22.01 15.73
N PHE A 32 9.79 20.84 15.35
CA PHE A 32 9.43 19.58 15.98
C PHE A 32 9.80 19.57 17.46
N ARG A 33 8.85 19.14 18.31
CA ARG A 33 9.05 18.91 19.76
C ARG A 33 8.17 17.75 20.21
N ILE A 34 8.67 16.94 21.14
CA ILE A 34 7.83 16.06 21.97
C ILE A 34 7.27 16.91 23.11
N LEU A 35 5.95 16.89 23.29
CA LEU A 35 5.26 17.64 24.33
C LEU A 35 4.97 16.79 25.56
N LEU A 36 4.41 15.59 25.33
CA LEU A 36 4.04 14.65 26.37
C LEU A 36 4.57 13.26 26.03
N ILE A 37 4.96 12.51 27.05
CA ILE A 37 5.24 11.08 26.95
C ILE A 37 4.42 10.37 28.01
N ALA A 38 3.51 9.50 27.59
CA ALA A 38 2.85 8.57 28.49
C ALA A 38 3.49 7.18 28.38
N TYR A 39 3.67 6.51 29.50
CA TYR A 39 4.23 5.15 29.50
C TYR A 39 3.75 4.32 30.69
N LYS A 40 3.78 3.00 30.51
CA LYS A 40 3.41 2.01 31.53
C LYS A 40 4.26 0.77 31.41
N PHE A 41 4.80 0.29 32.54
CA PHE A 41 5.42 -1.03 32.60
C PHE A 41 4.37 -2.13 32.82
N SER A 42 4.62 -3.33 32.29
CA SER A 42 3.69 -4.46 32.38
C SER A 42 3.53 -5.05 33.78
N ASP A 43 4.43 -4.74 34.70
CA ASP A 43 4.44 -5.15 36.11
C ASP A 43 3.90 -4.07 37.07
N GLU A 44 3.35 -2.98 36.51
CA GLU A 44 2.79 -1.88 37.26
C GLU A 44 1.35 -1.60 36.80
N ASP A 45 0.52 -1.05 37.70
CA ASP A 45 -0.84 -0.58 37.36
C ASP A 45 -0.87 0.90 36.95
N THR A 46 0.15 1.65 37.36
CA THR A 46 0.23 3.11 37.13
C THR A 46 0.65 3.44 35.72
N VAL A 47 -0.03 4.42 35.10
CA VAL A 47 0.40 5.10 33.90
C VAL A 47 1.13 6.38 34.31
N HIS A 48 2.33 6.56 33.82
CA HIS A 48 3.14 7.76 34.03
C HIS A 48 2.98 8.70 32.82
N VAL A 49 2.88 10.01 33.08
CA VAL A 49 2.83 11.04 32.03
C VAL A 49 3.88 12.11 32.34
N ALA A 50 4.86 12.25 31.48
CA ALA A 50 5.90 13.27 31.52
C ALA A 50 5.52 14.45 30.64
N ASP A 51 5.68 15.67 31.14
CA ASP A 51 5.45 16.93 30.44
C ASP A 51 6.83 17.55 30.10
N LEU A 52 7.16 17.64 28.81
CA LEU A 52 8.46 18.12 28.33
C LEU A 52 8.41 19.57 27.84
N THR A 53 7.37 20.33 28.16
CA THR A 53 7.16 21.68 27.61
C THR A 53 7.99 22.78 28.29
N GLU A 54 8.39 22.59 29.57
CA GLU A 54 9.16 23.59 30.33
C GLU A 54 10.67 23.40 30.14
N ASP A 55 11.17 22.14 30.25
CA ASP A 55 12.57 21.78 30.04
C ASP A 55 12.63 20.36 29.46
N THR A 56 12.96 20.27 28.18
CA THR A 56 12.89 19.02 27.45
C THR A 56 13.85 17.95 27.94
N PHE A 57 15.02 18.31 28.48
CA PHE A 57 16.02 17.36 28.91
C PHE A 57 15.88 16.95 30.37
N THR A 58 15.72 17.90 31.30
CA THR A 58 15.61 17.57 32.74
C THR A 58 14.24 16.96 33.09
N ALA A 59 13.20 17.28 32.31
CA ALA A 59 11.87 16.69 32.46
C ALA A 59 11.74 15.25 31.87
N PHE A 60 12.74 14.80 31.11
CA PHE A 60 12.71 13.43 30.58
C PHE A 60 12.94 12.41 31.71
N PRO A 61 11.99 11.47 31.99
CA PRO A 61 12.09 10.58 33.14
C PRO A 61 13.31 9.64 33.01
N TYR A 62 14.18 9.65 34.00
CA TYR A 62 15.38 8.81 34.00
C TYR A 62 15.07 7.31 33.90
N GLU A 63 14.00 6.85 34.51
CA GLU A 63 13.57 5.45 34.44
C GLU A 63 13.12 5.07 33.03
N LEU A 64 12.37 5.94 32.36
CA LEU A 64 12.00 5.78 30.95
C LEU A 64 13.24 5.74 30.05
N PHE A 65 14.18 6.69 30.28
CA PHE A 65 15.42 6.73 29.52
C PHE A 65 16.20 5.42 29.64
N LYS A 66 16.39 4.90 30.84
CA LYS A 66 17.02 3.60 31.06
C LYS A 66 16.31 2.46 30.34
N ALA A 67 14.97 2.44 30.44
CA ALA A 67 14.16 1.40 29.84
C ALA A 67 14.20 1.43 28.30
N LEU A 68 14.32 2.61 27.67
CA LEU A 68 14.44 2.73 26.23
C LEU A 68 15.73 2.08 25.70
N TYR A 69 16.83 2.14 26.49
CA TYR A 69 18.13 1.56 26.13
C TYR A 69 18.38 0.17 26.75
N ASP A 70 17.45 -0.37 27.52
CA ASP A 70 17.57 -1.70 28.13
C ASP A 70 17.07 -2.78 27.16
N GLU A 71 18.00 -3.64 26.70
CA GLU A 71 17.70 -4.74 25.77
C GLU A 71 16.79 -5.83 26.35
N THR A 72 16.63 -5.88 27.67
CA THR A 72 15.78 -6.86 28.35
C THR A 72 14.31 -6.41 28.42
N ILE A 73 14.01 -5.16 28.05
CA ILE A 73 12.68 -4.57 28.06
C ILE A 73 12.13 -4.47 26.65
N LEU A 74 11.01 -5.12 26.40
CA LEU A 74 10.26 -4.99 25.14
C LEU A 74 9.49 -3.67 25.12
N LYS A 75 9.66 -2.85 24.10
CA LYS A 75 8.90 -1.61 23.89
C LYS A 75 7.72 -1.86 22.96
N THR A 76 6.57 -1.32 23.30
CA THR A 76 5.38 -1.37 22.43
C THR A 76 4.74 0.01 22.31
N ALA A 77 4.23 0.29 21.12
CA ALA A 77 3.40 1.46 20.86
C ALA A 77 2.34 1.10 19.81
N TYR A 78 1.27 1.88 19.74
CA TYR A 78 0.24 1.57 18.75
C TYR A 78 0.74 1.74 17.31
N ASN A 79 1.59 2.74 17.05
CA ASN A 79 2.25 2.95 15.76
C ASN A 79 3.77 3.12 15.96
N ALA A 80 4.44 2.07 16.42
CA ALA A 80 5.82 2.11 16.92
C ALA A 80 6.82 2.85 16.01
N ASN A 81 6.60 2.89 14.67
CA ASN A 81 7.43 3.67 13.77
C ASN A 81 7.39 5.18 14.09
N PHE A 82 6.26 5.68 14.54
CA PHE A 82 6.12 7.10 14.91
C PHE A 82 6.98 7.41 16.14
N GLU A 83 6.83 6.62 17.21
CA GLU A 83 7.59 6.81 18.45
C GLU A 83 9.08 6.64 18.23
N ILE A 84 9.51 5.58 17.52
CA ILE A 84 10.92 5.32 17.22
C ILE A 84 11.54 6.52 16.47
N THR A 85 10.85 7.03 15.42
CA THR A 85 11.34 8.14 14.61
C THR A 85 11.39 9.45 15.41
N CYS A 86 10.39 9.68 16.26
CA CYS A 86 10.36 10.87 17.13
C CYS A 86 11.44 10.83 18.21
N PHE A 87 11.69 9.68 18.84
CA PHE A 87 12.77 9.53 19.83
C PHE A 87 14.14 9.66 19.16
N ASP A 88 14.34 9.08 17.99
CA ASP A 88 15.59 9.20 17.23
C ASP A 88 15.92 10.68 16.93
N GLN A 89 14.93 11.46 16.49
CA GLN A 89 15.09 12.89 16.26
C GLN A 89 15.26 13.68 17.56
N TYR A 90 14.52 13.34 18.61
CA TYR A 90 14.64 13.99 19.92
C TYR A 90 16.06 13.86 20.48
N PHE A 91 16.61 12.64 20.48
CA PHE A 91 17.97 12.42 20.97
C PHE A 91 19.02 13.13 20.12
N LYS A 92 18.85 13.19 18.80
CA LYS A 92 19.73 13.96 17.91
C LYS A 92 19.74 15.46 18.22
N THR A 93 18.59 16.02 18.58
CA THR A 93 18.46 17.47 18.83
C THR A 93 18.83 17.86 20.25
N GLU A 94 18.35 17.14 21.25
CA GLU A 94 18.50 17.49 22.67
C GLU A 94 19.81 16.99 23.29
N THR A 95 20.46 16.00 22.68
CA THR A 95 21.71 15.40 23.18
C THR A 95 22.83 15.35 22.12
N PRO A 96 23.14 16.45 21.40
CA PRO A 96 24.07 16.41 20.27
C PRO A 96 25.51 16.02 20.65
N ASN A 97 25.87 16.14 21.92
CA ASN A 97 27.21 15.82 22.43
C ASN A 97 27.37 14.33 22.83
N PHE A 98 26.31 13.53 22.74
CA PHE A 98 26.36 12.12 23.10
C PHE A 98 26.17 11.25 21.85
N GLU A 99 27.29 10.92 21.19
CA GLU A 99 27.29 10.17 19.91
C GLU A 99 26.52 8.84 20.00
N TRP A 100 26.59 8.12 21.10
CA TRP A 100 25.89 6.86 21.31
C TRP A 100 24.34 6.99 21.38
N LEU A 101 23.81 8.20 21.57
CA LEU A 101 22.37 8.46 21.53
C LEU A 101 21.85 8.80 20.11
N GLN A 102 22.76 9.05 19.16
CA GLN A 102 22.41 9.57 17.84
C GLN A 102 21.82 8.51 16.89
N HIS A 103 21.89 7.23 17.28
CA HIS A 103 21.52 6.10 16.43
C HIS A 103 20.40 5.24 17.03
N TYR A 104 19.53 5.83 17.86
CA TYR A 104 18.49 5.12 18.60
C TYR A 104 17.63 4.23 17.70
N ALA A 105 17.10 4.78 16.60
CA ALA A 105 16.24 4.02 15.69
C ALA A 105 16.97 2.86 15.02
N THR A 106 18.27 2.97 14.76
CA THR A 106 19.07 1.90 14.16
C THR A 106 19.36 0.80 15.15
N ASP A 107 19.82 1.17 16.34
CA ASP A 107 20.39 0.24 17.32
C ASP A 107 19.32 -0.48 18.14
N TYR A 108 18.19 0.18 18.44
CA TYR A 108 17.18 -0.33 19.38
C TYR A 108 15.84 -0.70 18.75
N ARG A 109 15.65 -0.54 17.42
CA ARG A 109 14.41 -0.91 16.70
C ARG A 109 14.00 -2.37 16.94
N HIS A 110 14.94 -3.27 17.07
CA HIS A 110 14.70 -4.71 17.27
C HIS A 110 13.95 -5.04 18.57
N GLN A 111 13.96 -4.12 19.55
CA GLN A 111 13.27 -4.25 20.82
C GLN A 111 11.83 -3.71 20.78
N TRP A 112 11.39 -3.21 19.64
CA TRP A 112 10.04 -2.66 19.48
C TRP A 112 9.09 -3.63 18.80
N GLN A 113 7.84 -3.63 19.27
CA GLN A 113 6.73 -4.27 18.58
C GLN A 113 5.61 -3.26 18.35
N CYS A 114 5.03 -3.31 17.15
CA CYS A 114 3.98 -2.39 16.75
C CYS A 114 2.59 -3.02 16.95
N THR A 115 1.81 -2.48 17.88
CA THR A 115 0.48 -3.01 18.22
C THR A 115 -0.53 -2.84 17.08
N SER A 116 -0.37 -1.81 16.21
CA SER A 116 -1.22 -1.69 15.01
C SER A 116 -0.94 -2.80 13.99
N VAL A 117 0.32 -3.22 13.84
CA VAL A 117 0.67 -4.36 12.98
C VAL A 117 0.07 -5.65 13.54
N LEU A 118 0.13 -5.84 14.85
CA LEU A 118 -0.51 -6.98 15.53
C LEU A 118 -2.03 -6.98 15.31
N ALA A 119 -2.68 -5.83 15.42
CA ALA A 119 -4.11 -5.70 15.15
C ALA A 119 -4.46 -6.02 13.68
N LEU A 120 -3.69 -5.49 12.73
CA LEU A 120 -3.87 -5.78 11.30
C LEU A 120 -3.64 -7.25 10.97
N TYR A 121 -2.65 -7.87 11.59
CA TYR A 121 -2.40 -9.32 11.47
C TYR A 121 -3.61 -10.15 11.95
N CYS A 122 -4.27 -9.71 13.02
CA CYS A 122 -5.50 -10.33 13.51
C CYS A 122 -6.75 -9.94 12.70
N GLY A 123 -6.61 -9.22 11.59
CA GLY A 123 -7.69 -8.81 10.68
C GLY A 123 -8.56 -7.67 11.24
N LEU A 124 -8.09 -6.95 12.26
CA LEU A 124 -8.77 -5.84 12.91
C LEU A 124 -8.48 -4.49 12.20
N PRO A 125 -9.19 -3.39 12.53
CA PRO A 125 -8.91 -2.06 11.99
C PRO A 125 -7.48 -1.59 12.26
N GLY A 126 -6.93 -0.71 11.41
CA GLY A 126 -5.58 -0.17 11.56
C GLY A 126 -5.45 1.03 12.51
N PHE A 127 -6.51 1.45 13.23
CA PHE A 127 -6.50 2.61 14.12
C PHE A 127 -7.04 2.26 15.50
N LEU A 128 -6.42 2.81 16.55
CA LEU A 128 -6.60 2.45 17.96
C LEU A 128 -8.07 2.37 18.40
N ALA A 129 -8.84 3.44 18.18
CA ALA A 129 -10.26 3.48 18.55
C ALA A 129 -11.11 2.43 17.81
N GLY A 130 -10.77 2.13 16.54
CA GLY A 130 -11.46 1.11 15.77
C GLY A 130 -11.22 -0.28 16.31
N VAL A 131 -10.00 -0.59 16.71
CA VAL A 131 -9.65 -1.88 17.33
C VAL A 131 -10.36 -2.04 18.67
N ALA A 132 -10.29 -1.03 19.53
CA ALA A 132 -10.97 -1.06 20.84
C ALA A 132 -12.47 -1.35 20.68
N LYS A 133 -13.13 -0.69 19.75
CA LYS A 133 -14.54 -0.91 19.41
C LYS A 133 -14.82 -2.30 18.82
N ALA A 134 -14.01 -2.76 17.85
CA ALA A 134 -14.17 -4.07 17.21
C ALA A 134 -13.99 -5.23 18.20
N MET A 135 -13.12 -5.05 19.18
CA MET A 135 -12.87 -6.00 20.27
C MET A 135 -13.88 -5.89 21.42
N GLY A 136 -14.74 -4.87 21.43
CA GLY A 136 -15.69 -4.63 22.52
C GLY A 136 -15.01 -4.34 23.86
N LEU A 137 -13.94 -3.55 23.84
CA LEU A 137 -13.30 -3.12 25.09
C LEU A 137 -14.27 -2.27 25.92
N PRO A 138 -14.24 -2.35 27.28
CA PRO A 138 -15.01 -1.49 28.17
C PRO A 138 -14.76 -0.01 27.90
N GLU A 139 -15.70 0.87 28.26
CA GLU A 139 -15.61 2.32 27.97
C GLU A 139 -14.36 2.97 28.57
N ASP A 140 -13.95 2.56 29.78
CA ASP A 140 -12.71 2.98 30.44
C ASP A 140 -11.43 2.55 29.69
N LYS A 141 -11.56 1.65 28.71
CA LYS A 141 -10.49 1.17 27.81
C LYS A 141 -10.81 1.50 26.35
N GLN A 142 -11.46 2.61 26.09
CA GLN A 142 -11.69 3.16 24.75
C GLN A 142 -11.05 4.54 24.63
N LYS A 143 -10.70 4.89 23.39
CA LYS A 143 -10.09 6.20 23.09
C LYS A 143 -11.09 7.34 23.29
N ASP A 144 -10.66 8.41 23.96
CA ASP A 144 -11.48 9.63 24.15
C ASP A 144 -11.70 10.36 22.80
N ALA A 145 -12.96 10.56 22.45
CA ALA A 145 -13.36 11.27 21.24
C ALA A 145 -12.98 12.78 21.26
N ALA A 146 -12.75 13.37 22.43
CA ALA A 146 -12.33 14.77 22.58
C ALA A 146 -10.86 14.99 22.21
N GLY A 147 -10.00 13.96 22.28
CA GLY A 147 -8.55 14.04 22.06
C GLY A 147 -8.15 14.65 20.73
N LYS A 148 -8.89 14.35 19.63
CA LYS A 148 -8.60 14.93 18.31
C LYS A 148 -8.67 16.47 18.29
N ARG A 149 -9.50 17.08 19.13
CA ARG A 149 -9.58 18.54 19.26
C ARG A 149 -8.39 19.08 20.06
N LEU A 150 -7.93 18.34 21.07
CA LEU A 150 -6.77 18.71 21.89
C LEU A 150 -5.47 18.62 21.06
N ILE A 151 -5.30 17.55 20.28
CA ILE A 151 -4.21 17.45 19.29
C ILE A 151 -4.21 18.65 18.33
N THR A 152 -5.37 19.01 17.78
CA THR A 152 -5.46 20.17 16.87
C THR A 152 -5.13 21.48 17.61
N TYR A 153 -5.47 21.58 18.90
CA TYR A 153 -5.27 22.77 19.70
C TYR A 153 -3.79 23.00 20.07
N PHE A 154 -3.06 21.98 20.52
CA PHE A 154 -1.68 22.10 21.01
C PHE A 154 -0.62 21.68 20.01
N CYS A 155 -0.91 20.72 19.12
CA CYS A 155 0.08 20.12 18.24
C CYS A 155 0.15 20.79 16.86
N LYS A 156 -0.85 21.60 16.48
CA LYS A 156 -0.85 22.30 15.17
C LYS A 156 -0.67 23.80 15.36
N PRO A 157 0.08 24.46 14.44
CA PRO A 157 0.22 25.90 14.50
C PRO A 157 -1.12 26.59 14.21
N THR A 158 -1.30 27.77 14.79
CA THR A 158 -2.39 28.70 14.49
C THR A 158 -2.24 29.27 13.07
N LYS A 159 -3.19 30.07 12.62
CA LYS A 159 -3.09 30.73 11.30
C LYS A 159 -1.87 31.66 11.18
N ASP A 160 -1.40 32.18 12.31
CA ASP A 160 -0.24 33.07 12.39
C ASP A 160 1.09 32.29 12.54
N GLY A 161 1.05 30.96 12.44
CA GLY A 161 2.21 30.10 12.52
C GLY A 161 2.74 29.83 13.93
N MET A 162 2.08 30.34 14.96
CA MET A 162 2.47 30.16 16.37
C MET A 162 1.81 28.90 16.96
N PHE A 163 2.45 28.29 17.96
CA PHE A 163 1.85 27.21 18.73
C PHE A 163 1.26 27.76 20.01
N ARG A 164 0.18 27.14 20.49
CA ARG A 164 -0.37 27.43 21.82
C ARG A 164 0.44 26.72 22.89
N GLU A 165 0.77 27.46 23.93
CA GLU A 165 1.51 26.93 25.07
C GLU A 165 0.55 26.43 26.18
N PRO A 166 1.00 25.49 27.04
CA PRO A 166 0.16 24.94 28.13
C PRO A 166 -0.46 26.00 29.03
N ALA A 167 0.29 27.08 29.31
CA ALA A 167 -0.13 28.17 30.17
C ALA A 167 -1.32 28.98 29.62
N GLU A 168 -1.61 28.94 28.34
CA GLU A 168 -2.75 29.62 27.70
C GLU A 168 -4.09 28.97 28.05
N ASP A 169 -4.11 27.64 28.32
CA ASP A 169 -5.30 26.88 28.68
C ASP A 169 -4.93 25.67 29.53
N PRO A 170 -4.66 25.88 30.85
CA PRO A 170 -4.22 24.82 31.77
C PRO A 170 -5.24 23.68 31.93
N GLU A 171 -6.54 23.97 31.81
CA GLU A 171 -7.59 22.96 31.90
C GLU A 171 -7.54 22.01 30.69
N LYS A 172 -7.46 22.55 29.48
CA LYS A 172 -7.29 21.70 28.28
C LYS A 172 -5.98 20.94 28.32
N TRP A 173 -4.92 21.55 28.87
CA TRP A 173 -3.63 20.86 29.00
C TRP A 173 -3.69 19.67 29.96
N SER A 174 -4.36 19.83 31.12
CA SER A 174 -4.61 18.71 32.04
C SER A 174 -5.37 17.56 31.35
N ARG A 175 -6.43 17.89 30.62
CA ARG A 175 -7.17 16.88 29.82
C ARG A 175 -6.34 16.25 28.71
N PHE A 176 -5.39 16.97 28.14
CA PHE A 176 -4.51 16.43 27.10
C PHE A 176 -3.52 15.42 27.70
N LYS A 177 -3.04 15.65 28.92
CA LYS A 177 -2.24 14.67 29.68
C LYS A 177 -3.03 13.39 29.99
N GLU A 178 -4.28 13.54 30.43
CA GLU A 178 -5.18 12.40 30.66
C GLU A 178 -5.42 11.60 29.38
N TYR A 179 -5.62 12.29 28.25
CA TYR A 179 -5.80 11.68 26.96
C TYR A 179 -4.58 10.87 26.50
N CYS A 180 -3.37 11.43 26.60
CA CYS A 180 -2.12 10.73 26.29
C CYS A 180 -1.97 9.47 27.16
N GLY A 181 -2.23 9.56 28.47
CA GLY A 181 -2.21 8.40 29.36
C GLY A 181 -3.25 7.33 29.00
N GLN A 182 -4.43 7.74 28.55
CA GLN A 182 -5.48 6.82 28.12
C GLN A 182 -5.10 6.02 26.89
N ASP A 183 -4.39 6.62 25.92
CA ASP A 183 -3.95 5.90 24.71
C ASP A 183 -2.99 4.74 25.07
N VAL A 184 -2.13 4.88 26.09
CA VAL A 184 -1.28 3.79 26.64
C VAL A 184 -2.12 2.68 27.29
N VAL A 185 -3.18 3.03 28.04
CA VAL A 185 -4.08 2.03 28.65
C VAL A 185 -4.76 1.18 27.58
N VAL A 186 -5.25 1.84 26.52
CA VAL A 186 -5.93 1.17 25.40
C VAL A 186 -4.96 0.30 24.61
N GLU A 187 -3.77 0.83 24.28
CA GLU A 187 -2.72 0.09 23.57
C GLU A 187 -2.34 -1.18 24.33
N SER A 188 -2.01 -1.04 25.62
CA SER A 188 -1.61 -2.15 26.48
C SER A 188 -2.67 -3.25 26.54
N ALA A 189 -3.95 -2.86 26.70
CA ALA A 189 -5.07 -3.82 26.73
C ALA A 189 -5.25 -4.56 25.39
N ILE A 190 -5.05 -3.88 24.26
CA ILE A 190 -5.10 -4.50 22.92
C ILE A 190 -3.94 -5.47 22.77
N TYR A 191 -2.71 -5.03 23.07
CA TYR A 191 -1.52 -5.86 22.97
C TYR A 191 -1.66 -7.17 23.76
N GLU A 192 -2.04 -7.10 25.02
CA GLU A 192 -2.19 -8.27 25.89
C GLU A 192 -3.18 -9.30 25.38
N LYS A 193 -4.27 -8.84 24.76
CA LYS A 193 -5.28 -9.74 24.18
C LYS A 193 -4.84 -10.38 22.85
N LEU A 194 -4.07 -9.66 22.05
CA LEU A 194 -3.75 -10.07 20.68
C LEU A 194 -2.42 -10.80 20.55
N ILE A 195 -1.45 -10.58 21.44
CA ILE A 195 -0.08 -11.11 21.29
C ILE A 195 -0.03 -12.62 21.15
N GLN A 196 -0.93 -13.36 21.78
CA GLN A 196 -1.01 -14.82 21.66
C GLN A 196 -1.35 -15.31 20.23
N TYR A 197 -1.94 -14.43 19.39
CA TYR A 197 -2.27 -14.70 17.99
C TYR A 197 -1.30 -14.02 17.03
N GLY A 198 -0.30 -13.32 17.55
CA GLY A 198 0.59 -12.45 16.80
C GLY A 198 1.47 -13.20 15.79
N PRO A 199 2.13 -12.43 14.93
CA PRO A 199 3.06 -12.97 13.95
C PRO A 199 4.28 -13.59 14.64
N GLY A 200 4.89 -14.58 13.96
CA GLY A 200 6.14 -15.18 14.40
C GLY A 200 7.35 -14.26 14.22
N GLU A 201 8.52 -14.76 14.64
CA GLU A 201 9.79 -14.03 14.62
C GLU A 201 10.18 -13.58 13.18
N GLU A 202 9.97 -14.41 12.17
CA GLU A 202 10.29 -14.07 10.78
C GLU A 202 9.51 -12.84 10.29
N GLU A 203 8.24 -12.72 10.65
CA GLU A 203 7.41 -11.58 10.30
C GLU A 203 7.83 -10.31 11.08
N HIS A 204 8.34 -10.46 12.31
CA HIS A 204 8.93 -9.35 13.06
C HIS A 204 10.24 -8.88 12.41
N ARG A 205 11.12 -9.81 12.00
CA ARG A 205 12.33 -9.48 11.23
C ARG A 205 11.99 -8.74 9.93
N LEU A 206 10.93 -9.15 9.27
CA LEU A 206 10.46 -8.49 8.06
C LEU A 206 9.91 -7.09 8.34
N TRP A 207 9.21 -6.89 9.47
CA TRP A 207 8.79 -5.55 9.90
C TRP A 207 10.01 -4.65 10.18
N MET A 208 11.04 -5.15 10.83
CA MET A 208 12.29 -4.39 11.01
C MET A 208 12.92 -4.02 9.67
N LYS A 209 12.94 -4.95 8.71
CA LYS A 209 13.45 -4.67 7.35
C LYS A 209 12.63 -3.61 6.62
N ASP A 210 11.31 -3.63 6.76
CA ASP A 210 10.44 -2.58 6.25
C ASP A 210 10.76 -1.21 6.88
N GLN A 211 11.01 -1.18 8.20
CA GLN A 211 11.40 0.07 8.87
C GLN A 211 12.77 0.59 8.37
N GLU A 212 13.74 -0.29 8.08
CA GLU A 212 15.00 0.11 7.46
C GLU A 212 14.81 0.70 6.07
N ILE A 213 13.96 0.08 5.24
CA ILE A 213 13.63 0.55 3.90
C ILE A 213 12.97 1.95 3.97
N ASN A 214 11.99 2.10 4.85
CA ASN A 214 11.30 3.37 5.07
C ASN A 214 12.24 4.47 5.61
N ALA A 215 13.13 4.13 6.53
CA ALA A 215 14.13 5.06 7.09
C ALA A 215 15.20 5.44 6.06
N ARG A 216 15.59 4.53 5.17
CA ARG A 216 16.52 4.84 4.07
C ARG A 216 15.90 5.78 3.06
N GLY A 217 14.61 5.59 2.75
CA GLY A 217 13.91 6.36 1.73
C GLY A 217 14.55 6.25 0.34
N VAL A 218 14.18 7.13 -0.58
CA VAL A 218 14.71 7.17 -1.95
C VAL A 218 14.99 8.61 -2.38
N GLY A 219 16.09 8.82 -3.08
CA GLY A 219 16.46 10.11 -3.66
C GLY A 219 15.47 10.62 -4.70
N ILE A 220 15.34 11.94 -4.81
CA ILE A 220 14.45 12.57 -5.79
C ILE A 220 15.21 13.54 -6.69
N ASP A 221 14.84 13.60 -7.95
CA ASP A 221 15.27 14.61 -8.91
C ASP A 221 14.44 15.87 -8.72
N ARG A 222 14.85 16.74 -7.77
CA ARG A 222 14.14 18.00 -7.44
C ARG A 222 13.99 18.93 -8.64
N GLN A 223 14.97 18.93 -9.57
CA GLN A 223 14.89 19.73 -10.78
C GLN A 223 13.74 19.26 -11.67
N LEU A 224 13.60 17.94 -11.86
CA LEU A 224 12.50 17.35 -12.62
C LEU A 224 11.15 17.63 -11.95
N VAL A 225 11.07 17.41 -10.63
CA VAL A 225 9.82 17.61 -9.85
C VAL A 225 9.36 19.06 -9.94
N GLY A 226 10.22 20.03 -9.68
CA GLY A 226 9.88 21.44 -9.77
C GLY A 226 9.47 21.87 -11.18
N ALA A 227 10.20 21.40 -12.21
CA ALA A 227 9.86 21.71 -13.59
C ALA A 227 8.50 21.11 -14.00
N ALA A 228 8.16 19.89 -13.51
CA ALA A 228 6.87 19.26 -13.78
C ALA A 228 5.69 20.01 -13.14
N ILE A 229 5.88 20.52 -11.92
CA ILE A 229 4.87 21.36 -11.23
C ILE A 229 4.64 22.66 -12.00
N ASP A 230 5.73 23.33 -12.42
CA ASP A 230 5.62 24.59 -13.17
C ASP A 230 4.99 24.40 -14.55
N CYS A 231 5.37 23.31 -15.26
CA CYS A 231 4.79 22.95 -16.55
C CYS A 231 3.28 22.71 -16.44
N ASP A 232 2.83 21.88 -15.47
CA ASP A 232 1.40 21.65 -15.27
C ASP A 232 0.64 22.93 -14.91
N LYS A 233 1.22 23.76 -14.07
CA LYS A 233 0.61 25.04 -13.70
C LYS A 233 0.36 25.91 -14.92
N GLN A 234 1.37 26.09 -15.78
CA GLN A 234 1.26 26.86 -17.00
C GLN A 234 0.19 26.29 -17.93
N LEU A 235 0.26 24.99 -18.22
CA LEU A 235 -0.72 24.32 -19.09
C LEU A 235 -2.15 24.38 -18.56
N ARG A 236 -2.34 24.27 -17.24
CA ARG A 236 -3.67 24.41 -16.62
C ARG A 236 -4.23 25.80 -16.76
N GLU A 237 -3.40 26.82 -16.61
CA GLU A 237 -3.79 28.21 -16.79
C GLU A 237 -4.22 28.44 -18.25
N GLU A 238 -3.43 27.99 -19.23
CA GLU A 238 -3.75 28.09 -20.67
C GLU A 238 -5.03 27.33 -21.05
N HIS A 239 -5.15 26.07 -20.64
CA HIS A 239 -6.33 25.25 -20.91
C HIS A 239 -7.60 25.82 -20.25
N LEU A 240 -7.48 26.37 -19.04
CA LEU A 240 -8.61 26.98 -18.35
C LEU A 240 -9.06 28.25 -19.05
N GLN A 241 -8.13 29.10 -19.48
CA GLN A 241 -8.43 30.31 -20.26
C GLN A 241 -9.09 29.99 -21.60
N GLU A 242 -8.58 28.97 -22.32
CA GLU A 242 -9.20 28.48 -23.55
C GLU A 242 -10.60 27.96 -23.30
N LEU A 243 -10.80 27.13 -22.25
CA LEU A 243 -12.10 26.58 -21.89
C LEU A 243 -13.13 27.68 -21.50
N GLN A 244 -12.68 28.67 -20.73
CA GLN A 244 -13.49 29.84 -20.37
C GLN A 244 -13.92 30.64 -21.61
N LYS A 245 -13.00 30.89 -22.54
CA LYS A 245 -13.24 31.61 -23.80
C LYS A 245 -14.22 30.86 -24.69
N LEU A 246 -14.08 29.52 -24.74
CA LEU A 246 -14.92 28.66 -25.57
C LEU A 246 -16.35 28.51 -25.01
N THR A 247 -16.48 28.43 -23.70
CA THR A 247 -17.77 28.17 -23.03
C THR A 247 -18.50 29.42 -22.55
N GLY A 248 -17.77 30.53 -22.35
CA GLY A 248 -18.30 31.75 -21.73
C GLY A 248 -18.57 31.62 -20.23
N LEU A 249 -18.12 30.55 -19.59
CA LEU A 249 -18.35 30.30 -18.17
C LEU A 249 -17.34 31.05 -17.30
N GLU A 250 -17.78 31.65 -16.21
CA GLU A 250 -16.93 32.29 -15.22
C GLU A 250 -16.05 31.25 -14.51
N ASN A 251 -16.63 30.10 -14.12
CA ASN A 251 -15.89 28.97 -13.55
C ASN A 251 -16.09 27.71 -14.41
N ALA A 252 -15.37 27.65 -15.53
CA ALA A 252 -15.43 26.51 -16.46
C ALA A 252 -14.90 25.20 -15.84
N ASN A 253 -14.15 25.28 -14.73
CA ASN A 253 -13.70 24.09 -14.01
C ASN A 253 -14.78 23.47 -13.10
N SER A 254 -15.88 24.18 -12.80
CA SER A 254 -17.03 23.62 -12.10
C SER A 254 -17.73 22.55 -12.94
N ASN A 255 -17.87 21.34 -12.38
CA ASN A 255 -18.62 20.28 -13.07
C ASN A 255 -20.09 20.61 -13.25
N THR A 256 -20.68 21.37 -12.34
CA THR A 256 -22.09 21.81 -12.42
C THR A 256 -22.25 22.78 -13.57
N GLN A 257 -21.50 23.89 -13.59
CA GLN A 257 -21.58 24.91 -14.64
C GLN A 257 -21.25 24.32 -16.03
N PHE A 258 -20.23 23.48 -16.10
CA PHE A 258 -19.83 22.82 -17.34
C PHE A 258 -20.92 21.83 -17.83
N GLY A 259 -21.54 21.08 -16.92
CA GLY A 259 -22.68 20.21 -17.25
C GLY A 259 -23.90 20.96 -17.75
N ASP A 260 -24.22 22.11 -17.14
CA ASP A 260 -25.31 22.99 -17.59
C ASP A 260 -25.05 23.54 -19.01
N TRP A 261 -23.82 23.99 -19.27
CA TRP A 261 -23.40 24.43 -20.59
C TRP A 261 -23.50 23.32 -21.64
N LEU A 262 -23.07 22.10 -21.33
CA LEU A 262 -23.17 20.94 -22.23
C LEU A 262 -24.63 20.60 -22.57
N ARG A 263 -25.50 20.54 -21.55
CA ARG A 263 -26.94 20.29 -21.72
C ARG A 263 -27.59 21.35 -22.62
N ALA A 264 -27.29 22.60 -22.36
CA ALA A 264 -27.80 23.70 -23.18
C ALA A 264 -27.29 23.65 -24.63
N ARG A 265 -26.01 23.31 -24.82
CA ARG A 265 -25.37 23.32 -26.15
C ARG A 265 -25.76 22.11 -26.99
N LEU A 266 -25.92 20.93 -26.37
CA LEU A 266 -26.32 19.70 -27.06
C LEU A 266 -27.83 19.44 -27.08
N GLN A 267 -28.62 20.21 -26.32
CA GLN A 267 -30.08 20.00 -26.14
C GLN A 267 -30.41 18.55 -25.75
N LYS A 268 -29.58 17.96 -24.91
CA LYS A 268 -29.64 16.55 -24.48
C LYS A 268 -29.50 16.44 -22.95
N GLU A 269 -30.26 15.54 -22.36
CA GLU A 269 -30.08 15.15 -20.94
C GLU A 269 -28.68 14.50 -20.73
N ILE A 270 -27.88 15.08 -19.84
CA ILE A 270 -26.56 14.59 -19.44
C ILE A 270 -26.54 14.51 -17.91
N PRO A 271 -26.75 13.33 -17.35
CA PRO A 271 -26.86 13.16 -15.87
C PRO A 271 -25.60 13.52 -15.13
N THR A 272 -24.45 13.23 -15.72
CA THR A 272 -23.11 13.44 -15.10
C THR A 272 -22.10 13.84 -16.16
N VAL A 273 -21.04 14.53 -15.72
CA VAL A 273 -19.88 14.89 -16.53
C VAL A 273 -18.60 14.23 -16.01
N ASP A 274 -18.74 13.05 -15.41
CA ASP A 274 -17.59 12.26 -14.96
C ASP A 274 -16.74 11.74 -16.16
N LYS A 275 -15.64 11.05 -15.84
CA LYS A 275 -14.70 10.58 -16.88
C LYS A 275 -15.37 9.64 -17.89
N ALA A 276 -16.27 8.76 -17.44
CA ALA A 276 -16.93 7.78 -18.29
C ALA A 276 -17.93 8.47 -19.23
N ALA A 277 -18.77 9.38 -18.72
CA ALA A 277 -19.70 10.14 -19.50
C ALA A 277 -19.01 11.02 -20.56
N ARG A 278 -17.87 11.64 -20.21
CA ARG A 278 -17.09 12.42 -21.17
C ARG A 278 -16.48 11.55 -22.27
N ALA A 279 -16.00 10.33 -21.92
CA ALA A 279 -15.46 9.40 -22.91
C ALA A 279 -16.54 8.90 -23.87
N GLU A 280 -17.75 8.60 -23.37
CA GLU A 280 -18.91 8.23 -24.20
C GLU A 280 -19.30 9.35 -25.17
N LEU A 281 -19.38 10.60 -24.68
CA LEU A 281 -19.65 11.75 -25.53
C LEU A 281 -18.58 11.92 -26.62
N LEU A 282 -17.29 11.84 -26.28
CA LEU A 282 -16.21 12.00 -27.24
C LEU A 282 -16.15 10.89 -28.31
N ALA A 283 -16.74 9.72 -28.05
CA ALA A 283 -16.89 8.66 -29.04
C ALA A 283 -17.88 9.02 -30.18
N ASP A 284 -18.80 9.95 -29.93
CA ASP A 284 -19.73 10.47 -30.95
C ASP A 284 -18.98 11.37 -31.93
N LYS A 285 -18.80 10.88 -33.16
CA LYS A 285 -18.11 11.61 -34.25
C LYS A 285 -18.91 12.83 -34.72
N SER A 286 -20.20 12.93 -34.40
CA SER A 286 -21.08 14.03 -34.83
C SER A 286 -21.07 15.23 -33.89
N LEU A 287 -20.32 15.19 -32.79
CA LEU A 287 -20.21 16.31 -31.85
C LEU A 287 -19.77 17.61 -32.54
N PRO A 288 -20.40 18.75 -32.17
CA PRO A 288 -19.91 20.06 -32.60
C PRO A 288 -18.42 20.25 -32.19
N PRO A 289 -17.59 20.87 -33.04
CA PRO A 289 -16.18 21.05 -32.79
C PRO A 289 -15.86 21.77 -31.46
N ASP A 290 -16.67 22.77 -31.11
CA ASP A 290 -16.54 23.52 -29.85
C ASP A 290 -16.82 22.63 -28.61
N VAL A 291 -17.83 21.76 -28.69
CA VAL A 291 -18.17 20.83 -27.63
C VAL A 291 -17.06 19.76 -27.49
N ARG A 292 -16.59 19.22 -28.62
CA ARG A 292 -15.49 18.27 -28.61
C ARG A 292 -14.26 18.86 -27.93
N ARG A 293 -13.83 20.06 -28.37
CA ARG A 293 -12.66 20.73 -27.78
C ARG A 293 -12.85 21.03 -26.29
N ALA A 294 -14.05 21.49 -25.88
CA ALA A 294 -14.36 21.73 -24.46
C ALA A 294 -14.27 20.45 -23.61
N LEU A 295 -14.73 19.31 -24.14
CA LEU A 295 -14.61 18.01 -23.44
C LEU A 295 -13.15 17.54 -23.35
N GLU A 296 -12.35 17.73 -24.40
CA GLU A 296 -10.90 17.45 -24.40
C GLU A 296 -10.18 18.29 -23.35
N LEU A 297 -10.37 19.60 -23.34
CA LEU A 297 -9.81 20.51 -22.33
C LEU A 297 -10.23 20.12 -20.91
N LYS A 298 -11.49 19.76 -20.71
CA LYS A 298 -11.99 19.29 -19.42
C LYS A 298 -11.33 17.98 -18.98
N ASN A 299 -11.02 17.07 -19.91
CA ASN A 299 -10.26 15.86 -19.64
C ASN A 299 -8.81 16.18 -19.23
N LEU A 300 -8.12 17.07 -19.94
CA LEU A 300 -6.78 17.53 -19.60
C LEU A 300 -6.72 18.16 -18.20
N LEU A 301 -7.64 19.09 -17.91
CA LEU A 301 -7.76 19.75 -16.61
C LEU A 301 -8.11 18.79 -15.46
N SER A 302 -8.78 17.67 -15.75
CA SER A 302 -9.15 16.67 -14.74
C SER A 302 -8.05 15.66 -14.42
N LYS A 303 -6.93 15.64 -15.17
CA LYS A 303 -5.77 14.78 -14.84
C LYS A 303 -5.17 15.20 -13.50
N THR A 304 -4.99 14.24 -12.60
CA THR A 304 -4.49 14.46 -11.22
C THR A 304 -3.08 13.93 -11.00
N SER A 305 -2.41 13.46 -12.05
CA SER A 305 -1.07 12.87 -11.97
C SER A 305 -0.03 13.84 -11.37
N VAL A 306 -0.15 15.13 -11.64
CA VAL A 306 0.77 16.15 -11.08
C VAL A 306 0.70 16.27 -9.57
N LYS A 307 -0.42 15.95 -8.93
CA LYS A 307 -0.50 15.85 -7.45
C LYS A 307 0.54 14.88 -6.87
N LYS A 308 1.08 13.98 -7.67
CA LYS A 308 2.18 13.10 -7.26
C LYS A 308 3.49 13.87 -7.12
N TYR A 309 3.77 14.80 -8.04
CA TYR A 309 4.95 15.68 -7.93
C TYR A 309 4.84 16.62 -6.72
N GLU A 310 3.67 17.20 -6.46
CA GLU A 310 3.40 17.99 -5.26
C GLU A 310 3.60 17.15 -3.98
N ALA A 311 3.13 15.89 -3.98
CA ALA A 311 3.34 14.97 -2.87
C ALA A 311 4.82 14.61 -2.67
N ILE A 312 5.58 14.41 -3.74
CA ILE A 312 7.03 14.19 -3.69
C ILE A 312 7.72 15.41 -3.09
N GLU A 313 7.44 16.62 -3.61
CA GLU A 313 8.07 17.87 -3.14
C GLU A 313 7.76 18.15 -1.67
N SER A 314 6.49 18.03 -1.27
CA SER A 314 6.05 18.32 0.11
C SER A 314 6.57 17.31 1.14
N SER A 315 6.91 16.09 0.73
CA SER A 315 7.43 15.03 1.60
C SER A 315 8.95 14.84 1.54
N ALA A 316 9.63 15.56 0.64
CA ALA A 316 11.09 15.52 0.54
C ALA A 316 11.75 16.09 1.80
N CYS A 317 12.61 15.31 2.44
CA CYS A 317 13.37 15.70 3.62
C CYS A 317 14.61 16.54 3.26
N SER A 318 15.28 17.06 4.27
CA SER A 318 16.47 17.90 4.12
C SER A 318 17.64 17.20 3.41
N ASP A 319 17.72 15.87 3.54
CA ASP A 319 18.71 15.03 2.85
C ASP A 319 18.42 14.78 1.36
N GLY A 320 17.31 15.32 0.82
CA GLY A 320 16.91 15.15 -0.58
C GLY A 320 16.22 13.84 -0.89
N ARG A 321 15.74 13.11 0.11
CA ARG A 321 15.04 11.84 -0.04
C ARG A 321 13.58 11.92 0.42
N VAL A 322 12.75 11.01 -0.06
CA VAL A 322 11.40 10.76 0.46
C VAL A 322 11.43 9.47 1.27
N HIS A 323 11.00 9.54 2.52
CA HIS A 323 11.01 8.44 3.48
C HIS A 323 9.58 7.98 3.82
N GLY A 324 9.44 6.76 4.37
CA GLY A 324 8.16 6.31 4.90
C GLY A 324 7.09 6.03 3.84
N MET A 325 7.48 5.63 2.63
CA MET A 325 6.56 5.41 1.52
C MET A 325 5.79 4.11 1.58
N LEU A 326 6.13 3.19 2.49
CA LEU A 326 5.53 1.88 2.61
C LEU A 326 4.83 1.71 3.96
N GLN A 327 3.64 1.12 3.93
CA GLN A 327 2.95 0.65 5.13
C GLN A 327 3.00 -0.86 5.19
N PHE A 328 3.68 -1.39 6.18
CA PHE A 328 3.68 -2.80 6.51
C PHE A 328 2.26 -3.27 6.84
N TYR A 329 1.86 -4.42 6.30
CA TYR A 329 0.52 -4.98 6.48
C TYR A 329 -0.64 -4.06 6.04
N GLY A 330 -0.39 -3.10 5.15
CA GLY A 330 -1.38 -2.10 4.71
C GLY A 330 -2.62 -2.70 4.05
N ALA A 331 -2.50 -3.88 3.42
CA ALA A 331 -3.59 -4.72 2.97
C ALA A 331 -3.83 -5.85 3.99
N ALA A 332 -4.54 -5.53 5.07
CA ALA A 332 -4.70 -6.39 6.26
C ALA A 332 -5.14 -7.83 5.95
N ARG A 333 -5.93 -8.05 4.88
CA ARG A 333 -6.43 -9.40 4.52
C ARG A 333 -5.35 -10.35 4.04
N THR A 334 -4.34 -9.85 3.33
CA THR A 334 -3.26 -10.65 2.73
C THR A 334 -1.89 -10.41 3.39
N GLY A 335 -1.76 -9.32 4.14
CA GLY A 335 -0.50 -8.84 4.68
C GLY A 335 0.41 -8.17 3.64
N ARG A 336 -0.10 -7.86 2.45
CA ARG A 336 0.63 -7.08 1.44
C ARG A 336 0.85 -5.64 1.94
N TRP A 337 1.92 -5.02 1.46
CA TRP A 337 2.17 -3.61 1.74
C TRP A 337 1.19 -2.70 1.02
N ALA A 338 0.96 -1.53 1.57
CA ALA A 338 0.29 -0.43 0.89
C ALA A 338 1.26 0.75 0.71
N GLY A 339 1.15 1.44 -0.42
CA GLY A 339 1.87 2.69 -0.62
C GLY A 339 1.33 3.81 0.28
N ARG A 340 2.22 4.64 0.79
CA ARG A 340 1.91 5.87 1.56
C ARG A 340 2.50 7.08 0.86
N ILE A 341 2.08 8.25 1.24
CA ILE A 341 2.59 9.55 0.75
C ILE A 341 2.42 9.64 -0.78
N VAL A 342 3.42 9.25 -1.53
CA VAL A 342 3.39 9.24 -3.01
C VAL A 342 2.59 8.07 -3.58
N GLN A 343 2.36 7.01 -2.79
CA GLN A 343 1.70 5.77 -3.21
C GLN A 343 2.36 5.13 -4.44
N VAL A 344 3.61 4.73 -4.28
CA VAL A 344 4.46 4.16 -5.35
C VAL A 344 3.84 2.96 -6.06
N HIS A 345 2.99 2.17 -5.38
CA HIS A 345 2.26 1.03 -5.95
C HIS A 345 1.25 1.42 -7.05
N ASN A 346 0.84 2.69 -7.11
CA ASN A 346 -0.20 3.20 -8.01
C ASN A 346 0.34 4.24 -9.01
N LEU A 347 1.63 4.22 -9.29
CA LEU A 347 2.20 5.11 -10.30
C LEU A 347 1.93 4.58 -11.71
N PRO A 348 1.66 5.46 -12.70
CA PRO A 348 1.52 5.07 -14.09
C PRO A 348 2.74 4.33 -14.61
N ARG A 349 2.56 3.43 -15.58
CA ARG A 349 3.66 2.81 -16.30
C ARG A 349 4.23 3.77 -17.32
N ASN A 350 5.49 3.56 -17.68
CA ASN A 350 6.13 4.29 -18.77
C ASN A 350 5.81 3.58 -20.09
N SER A 351 5.37 4.34 -21.09
CA SER A 351 5.16 3.86 -22.47
C SER A 351 5.78 4.80 -23.51
N LEU A 352 6.41 5.90 -23.08
CA LEU A 352 7.19 6.77 -23.95
C LEU A 352 8.44 6.04 -24.45
N GLU A 353 8.67 6.11 -25.75
CA GLU A 353 9.84 5.46 -26.38
C GLU A 353 11.17 6.11 -25.92
N ASP A 354 11.17 7.42 -25.72
CA ASP A 354 12.36 8.20 -25.32
C ASP A 354 12.11 9.01 -24.03
N LEU A 355 12.24 8.32 -22.88
CA LEU A 355 12.15 8.94 -21.56
C LEU A 355 13.27 9.95 -21.29
N ASP A 356 14.48 9.73 -21.84
CA ASP A 356 15.63 10.58 -21.54
C ASP A 356 15.50 11.95 -22.22
N THR A 357 15.00 12.00 -23.46
CA THR A 357 14.70 13.26 -24.15
C THR A 357 13.59 14.00 -23.41
N ALA A 358 12.47 13.35 -23.08
CA ALA A 358 11.36 13.98 -22.37
C ALA A 358 11.81 14.54 -20.99
N ARG A 359 12.61 13.78 -20.22
CA ARG A 359 13.23 14.24 -18.97
C ARG A 359 14.11 15.47 -19.16
N THR A 360 14.95 15.45 -20.20
CA THR A 360 15.89 16.53 -20.49
C THR A 360 15.16 17.82 -20.85
N LEU A 361 14.16 17.77 -21.73
CA LEU A 361 13.35 18.92 -22.11
C LEU A 361 12.63 19.50 -20.89
N LEU A 362 11.99 18.65 -20.10
CA LEU A 362 11.28 19.08 -18.88
C LEU A 362 12.23 19.75 -17.88
N LYS A 363 13.38 19.16 -17.58
CA LYS A 363 14.39 19.73 -16.67
C LYS A 363 14.95 21.06 -17.15
N ARG A 364 15.07 21.27 -18.46
CA ARG A 364 15.48 22.55 -19.06
C ARG A 364 14.34 23.58 -19.05
N ARG A 365 13.11 23.19 -18.68
CA ARG A 365 11.90 24.02 -18.76
C ARG A 365 11.61 24.49 -20.20
N ASP A 366 12.00 23.69 -21.17
CA ASP A 366 11.69 23.91 -22.59
C ASP A 366 10.34 23.26 -22.91
N PHE A 367 9.27 23.90 -22.39
CA PHE A 367 7.91 23.37 -22.52
C PHE A 367 7.40 23.39 -23.95
N THR A 368 7.86 24.37 -24.77
CA THR A 368 7.55 24.42 -26.18
C THR A 368 8.15 23.22 -26.94
N ALA A 369 9.40 22.88 -26.64
CA ALA A 369 10.01 21.68 -27.23
C ALA A 369 9.35 20.39 -26.71
N LEU A 370 8.86 20.38 -25.47
CA LEU A 370 8.13 19.23 -24.92
C LEU A 370 6.77 19.04 -25.62
N GLU A 371 6.06 20.13 -25.96
CA GLU A 371 4.84 20.10 -26.78
C GLU A 371 5.08 19.61 -28.20
N LEU A 372 6.23 19.95 -28.79
CA LEU A 372 6.64 19.43 -30.10
C LEU A 372 7.07 17.96 -30.06
N PHE A 373 7.55 17.49 -28.90
CA PHE A 373 7.90 16.10 -28.68
C PHE A 373 6.65 15.21 -28.57
N ASP A 374 5.63 15.68 -27.86
CA ASP A 374 4.32 15.01 -27.70
C ASP A 374 3.27 16.05 -27.36
N ASP A 375 2.25 16.16 -28.18
CA ASP A 375 1.14 17.11 -28.03
C ASP A 375 0.26 16.85 -26.78
N ASN A 376 0.38 15.66 -26.14
CA ASN A 376 -0.28 15.33 -24.90
C ASN A 376 0.64 15.47 -23.69
N VAL A 377 1.21 16.66 -23.47
CA VAL A 377 2.14 16.96 -22.37
C VAL A 377 1.64 16.48 -20.99
N PRO A 378 0.35 16.60 -20.60
CA PRO A 378 -0.14 16.03 -19.35
C PRO A 378 0.02 14.51 -19.24
N ASP A 379 0.08 13.79 -20.36
CA ASP A 379 0.38 12.37 -20.37
C ASP A 379 1.89 12.11 -20.21
N VAL A 380 2.72 12.89 -20.90
CA VAL A 380 4.18 12.88 -20.71
C VAL A 380 4.52 13.10 -19.25
N LEU A 381 3.97 14.13 -18.60
CA LEU A 381 4.17 14.38 -17.17
C LEU A 381 3.74 13.19 -16.33
N SER A 382 2.61 12.56 -16.64
CA SER A 382 2.16 11.35 -15.93
C SER A 382 3.15 10.20 -16.04
N GLN A 383 3.71 9.98 -17.20
CA GLN A 383 4.68 8.90 -17.45
C GLN A 383 6.05 9.19 -16.84
N LEU A 384 6.43 10.45 -16.67
CA LEU A 384 7.71 10.83 -16.07
C LEU A 384 7.73 10.76 -14.53
N ILE A 385 6.60 10.53 -13.83
CA ILE A 385 6.54 10.52 -12.35
C ILE A 385 7.53 9.50 -11.75
N ARG A 386 7.58 8.27 -12.29
CA ARG A 386 8.51 7.24 -11.79
C ARG A 386 9.95 7.69 -11.88
N THR A 387 10.28 8.39 -12.95
CA THR A 387 11.64 8.84 -13.25
C THR A 387 12.13 9.97 -12.32
N ALA A 388 11.24 10.51 -11.49
CA ALA A 388 11.63 11.45 -10.44
C ALA A 388 12.39 10.78 -9.29
N PHE A 389 12.26 9.45 -9.13
CA PHE A 389 13.06 8.71 -8.16
C PHE A 389 14.40 8.35 -8.73
N VAL A 390 15.46 8.75 -8.03
CA VAL A 390 16.86 8.58 -8.46
C VAL A 390 17.68 7.93 -7.33
N PRO A 391 18.71 7.16 -7.66
CA PRO A 391 19.62 6.61 -6.66
C PRO A 391 20.52 7.71 -6.07
N ALA A 392 21.14 7.45 -4.92
CA ALA A 392 22.13 8.32 -4.33
C ALA A 392 23.36 8.47 -5.26
N GLU A 393 24.09 9.57 -5.10
CA GLU A 393 25.34 9.81 -5.84
C GLU A 393 26.33 8.64 -5.64
N GLY A 394 27.00 8.20 -6.71
CA GLY A 394 27.89 7.06 -6.66
C GLY A 394 27.20 5.69 -6.65
N THR A 395 25.86 5.65 -6.81
CA THR A 395 25.06 4.42 -6.85
C THR A 395 24.20 4.36 -8.12
N ARG A 396 23.60 3.19 -8.36
CA ARG A 396 22.59 2.97 -9.38
C ARG A 396 21.43 2.13 -8.82
N PHE A 397 20.29 2.17 -9.46
CA PHE A 397 19.24 1.20 -9.18
C PHE A 397 19.54 -0.14 -9.84
N VAL A 398 19.39 -1.21 -9.08
CA VAL A 398 19.24 -2.58 -9.53
C VAL A 398 17.81 -2.98 -9.18
N VAL A 399 17.02 -3.31 -10.17
CA VAL A 399 15.59 -3.60 -10.04
C VAL A 399 15.35 -5.03 -10.50
N ALA A 400 14.59 -5.79 -9.72
CA ALA A 400 14.15 -7.12 -10.15
C ALA A 400 12.68 -7.36 -9.75
N ASP A 401 11.94 -7.99 -10.66
CA ASP A 401 10.49 -8.23 -10.59
C ASP A 401 10.19 -9.71 -10.81
N PHE A 402 9.33 -10.31 -10.00
CA PHE A 402 8.89 -11.67 -10.22
C PHE A 402 8.05 -11.81 -11.49
N SER A 403 8.38 -12.76 -12.34
CA SER A 403 7.63 -13.05 -13.56
C SER A 403 6.36 -13.88 -13.23
N ALA A 404 5.18 -13.27 -13.35
CA ALA A 404 3.86 -13.92 -13.18
C ALA A 404 3.71 -14.68 -11.84
N ILE A 405 4.12 -14.09 -10.72
CA ILE A 405 4.19 -14.78 -9.42
C ILE A 405 2.85 -15.37 -8.98
N GLU A 406 1.74 -14.65 -9.11
CA GLU A 406 0.44 -15.16 -8.69
C GLU A 406 0.01 -16.38 -9.53
N ALA A 407 0.29 -16.39 -10.84
CA ALA A 407 0.02 -17.53 -11.71
C ALA A 407 0.88 -18.76 -11.38
N ARG A 408 2.12 -18.56 -10.95
CA ARG A 408 3.01 -19.63 -10.47
C ARG A 408 2.55 -20.20 -9.14
N VAL A 409 2.19 -19.32 -8.21
CA VAL A 409 1.72 -19.72 -6.87
C VAL A 409 0.40 -20.50 -6.96
N ILE A 410 -0.59 -20.02 -7.74
CA ILE A 410 -1.88 -20.74 -7.86
C ILE A 410 -1.71 -22.10 -8.56
N ALA A 411 -0.84 -22.17 -9.58
CA ALA A 411 -0.53 -23.44 -10.26
C ALA A 411 0.11 -24.47 -9.30
N TRP A 412 1.02 -24.01 -8.45
CA TRP A 412 1.68 -24.85 -7.45
C TRP A 412 0.69 -25.28 -6.36
N LEU A 413 -0.09 -24.36 -5.76
CA LEU A 413 -1.02 -24.66 -4.68
C LEU A 413 -2.17 -25.59 -5.12
N ALA A 414 -2.60 -25.49 -6.38
CA ALA A 414 -3.64 -26.33 -6.94
C ALA A 414 -3.13 -27.68 -7.48
N ASP A 415 -1.81 -27.84 -7.66
CA ASP A 415 -1.18 -28.94 -8.41
C ASP A 415 -1.61 -28.97 -9.89
N GLU A 416 -1.78 -27.80 -10.54
CA GLU A 416 -2.15 -27.71 -11.96
C GLU A 416 -0.93 -28.00 -12.85
N LYS A 417 -0.73 -29.26 -13.17
CA LYS A 417 0.51 -29.78 -13.73
C LYS A 417 0.93 -29.13 -15.04
N TRP A 418 0.05 -28.95 -16.02
CA TRP A 418 0.43 -28.37 -17.31
C TRP A 418 0.98 -26.95 -17.18
N ARG A 419 0.49 -26.18 -16.17
CA ARG A 419 1.00 -24.83 -15.87
C ARG A 419 2.40 -24.90 -15.26
N GLN A 420 2.60 -25.82 -14.32
CA GLN A 420 3.92 -26.05 -13.72
C GLN A 420 4.93 -26.49 -14.79
N ASP A 421 4.54 -27.43 -15.68
CA ASP A 421 5.40 -27.89 -16.79
C ASP A 421 5.71 -26.73 -17.75
N THR A 422 4.75 -25.83 -18.04
CA THR A 422 4.96 -24.61 -18.82
C THR A 422 6.00 -23.69 -18.17
N PHE A 423 5.87 -23.44 -16.86
CA PHE A 423 6.82 -22.59 -16.15
C PHE A 423 8.20 -23.22 -16.02
N ALA A 424 8.29 -24.55 -15.84
CA ALA A 424 9.56 -25.27 -15.81
C ALA A 424 10.32 -25.18 -17.15
N ALA A 425 9.57 -25.19 -18.26
CA ALA A 425 10.12 -25.04 -19.61
C ALA A 425 10.42 -23.58 -20.00
N GLY A 426 10.17 -22.59 -19.10
CA GLY A 426 10.32 -21.16 -19.43
C GLY A 426 9.28 -20.64 -20.42
N GLY A 427 8.14 -21.32 -20.58
CA GLY A 427 7.11 -20.99 -21.56
C GLY A 427 6.26 -19.78 -21.17
N ASP A 428 5.65 -19.15 -22.17
CA ASP A 428 4.69 -18.05 -22.00
C ASP A 428 3.32 -18.60 -21.54
N ILE A 429 2.94 -18.32 -20.30
CA ILE A 429 1.69 -18.82 -19.72
C ILE A 429 0.44 -18.37 -20.48
N TYR A 430 0.46 -17.19 -21.11
CA TYR A 430 -0.67 -16.68 -21.88
C TYR A 430 -0.85 -17.44 -23.19
N CYS A 431 0.27 -17.80 -23.87
CA CYS A 431 0.25 -18.68 -25.03
C CYS A 431 -0.21 -20.10 -24.64
N ALA A 432 0.32 -20.63 -23.56
CA ALA A 432 -0.03 -21.95 -23.08
C ALA A 432 -1.51 -22.05 -22.67
N SER A 433 -2.02 -21.05 -21.97
CA SER A 433 -3.45 -20.98 -21.60
C SER A 433 -4.33 -20.92 -22.85
N ALA A 434 -4.01 -20.06 -23.81
CA ALA A 434 -4.75 -20.04 -25.07
C ALA A 434 -4.67 -21.38 -25.81
N SER A 435 -3.52 -22.05 -25.82
CA SER A 435 -3.38 -23.36 -26.43
C SER A 435 -4.28 -24.43 -25.77
N GLN A 436 -4.36 -24.41 -24.44
CA GLN A 436 -5.25 -25.31 -23.70
C GLN A 436 -6.73 -25.00 -23.93
N MET A 437 -7.10 -23.70 -23.93
CA MET A 437 -8.49 -23.27 -24.12
C MET A 437 -9.03 -23.58 -25.53
N PHE A 438 -8.20 -23.43 -26.57
CA PHE A 438 -8.62 -23.54 -27.96
C PHE A 438 -8.14 -24.82 -28.64
N HIS A 439 -7.38 -25.67 -27.94
CA HIS A 439 -6.81 -26.93 -28.44
C HIS A 439 -5.99 -26.77 -29.72
N VAL A 440 -5.27 -25.66 -29.86
CA VAL A 440 -4.39 -25.34 -30.98
C VAL A 440 -3.05 -24.80 -30.47
N PRO A 441 -1.95 -25.02 -31.16
CA PRO A 441 -0.68 -24.42 -30.77
C PRO A 441 -0.74 -22.89 -30.92
N VAL A 442 -0.30 -22.15 -29.89
CA VAL A 442 -0.23 -20.68 -29.85
C VAL A 442 1.21 -20.25 -29.58
N VAL A 443 1.77 -19.46 -30.48
CA VAL A 443 3.14 -18.91 -30.36
C VAL A 443 3.08 -17.40 -30.45
N LYS A 444 3.76 -16.69 -29.54
CA LYS A 444 3.66 -15.22 -29.34
C LYS A 444 3.78 -14.40 -30.65
N HIS A 445 4.71 -14.75 -31.53
CA HIS A 445 4.95 -14.08 -32.81
C HIS A 445 4.85 -15.07 -33.95
N GLY A 446 3.95 -16.06 -33.89
CA GLY A 446 3.83 -17.14 -34.87
C GLY A 446 2.40 -17.68 -34.97
N ILE A 447 2.30 -19.00 -35.09
CA ILE A 447 1.02 -19.72 -35.31
C ILE A 447 0.02 -19.33 -34.22
N ASN A 448 -1.19 -18.89 -34.63
CA ASN A 448 -2.31 -18.50 -33.74
C ASN A 448 -1.95 -17.44 -32.70
N GLY A 449 -0.91 -16.62 -32.92
CA GLY A 449 -0.43 -15.62 -31.97
C GLY A 449 -1.50 -14.61 -31.51
N HIS A 450 -2.52 -14.34 -32.34
CA HIS A 450 -3.67 -13.50 -31.99
C HIS A 450 -4.49 -14.05 -30.81
N LEU A 451 -4.49 -15.37 -30.57
CA LEU A 451 -5.18 -15.99 -29.43
C LEU A 451 -4.47 -15.75 -28.10
N ARG A 452 -3.17 -15.40 -28.12
CA ARG A 452 -2.42 -15.08 -26.90
C ARG A 452 -3.10 -14.01 -26.05
N GLN A 453 -3.71 -13.01 -26.69
CA GLN A 453 -4.41 -11.94 -26.00
C GLN A 453 -5.64 -12.44 -25.25
N LYS A 454 -6.41 -13.38 -25.84
CA LYS A 454 -7.53 -14.04 -25.16
C LYS A 454 -7.05 -14.85 -23.94
N GLY A 455 -5.93 -15.56 -24.09
CA GLY A 455 -5.27 -16.25 -22.98
C GLY A 455 -4.83 -15.29 -21.86
N LYS A 456 -4.26 -14.13 -22.19
CA LYS A 456 -3.83 -13.12 -21.22
C LYS A 456 -4.99 -12.58 -20.39
N VAL A 457 -6.07 -12.18 -21.02
CA VAL A 457 -7.27 -11.67 -20.34
C VAL A 457 -7.88 -12.73 -19.44
N ALA A 458 -7.99 -13.99 -19.93
CA ALA A 458 -8.49 -15.10 -19.15
C ALA A 458 -7.63 -15.38 -17.91
N GLU A 459 -6.29 -15.40 -18.04
CA GLU A 459 -5.39 -15.61 -16.91
C GLU A 459 -5.53 -14.55 -15.83
N LEU A 460 -5.65 -13.29 -16.21
CA LEU A 460 -5.76 -12.17 -15.26
C LEU A 460 -7.12 -12.12 -14.55
N ALA A 461 -8.19 -12.57 -15.21
CA ALA A 461 -9.56 -12.41 -14.71
C ALA A 461 -10.14 -13.65 -14.01
N LEU A 462 -9.76 -14.87 -14.42
CA LEU A 462 -10.52 -16.07 -14.08
C LEU A 462 -9.93 -16.92 -12.95
N GLY A 463 -8.67 -16.70 -12.58
CA GLY A 463 -7.97 -17.47 -11.54
C GLY A 463 -8.68 -17.53 -10.18
N TYR A 464 -9.52 -16.56 -9.88
CA TYR A 464 -10.22 -16.40 -8.60
C TYR A 464 -11.73 -16.47 -8.71
N GLN A 465 -12.22 -17.42 -9.51
CA GLN A 465 -13.65 -17.68 -9.75
C GLN A 465 -14.37 -16.52 -10.48
N GLY A 466 -13.63 -15.69 -11.22
CA GLY A 466 -14.20 -14.64 -12.06
C GLY A 466 -15.13 -15.20 -13.14
N GLY A 467 -16.03 -14.36 -13.62
CA GLY A 467 -16.94 -14.64 -14.73
C GLY A 467 -16.80 -13.58 -15.83
N ALA A 468 -17.81 -13.49 -16.75
CA ALA A 468 -17.80 -12.52 -17.85
C ALA A 468 -17.55 -11.08 -17.40
N ASN A 469 -18.18 -10.64 -16.29
CA ASN A 469 -17.96 -9.30 -15.75
C ASN A 469 -16.49 -9.03 -15.32
N ALA A 470 -15.79 -10.05 -14.83
CA ALA A 470 -14.37 -9.93 -14.49
C ALA A 470 -13.52 -9.76 -15.76
N LEU A 471 -13.84 -10.44 -16.85
CA LEU A 471 -13.18 -10.27 -18.15
C LEU A 471 -13.38 -8.83 -18.67
N ILE A 472 -14.61 -8.29 -18.62
CA ILE A 472 -14.92 -6.91 -19.01
C ILE A 472 -14.09 -5.93 -18.19
N THR A 473 -14.07 -6.10 -16.86
CA THR A 473 -13.29 -5.23 -15.96
C THR A 473 -11.79 -5.26 -16.26
N MET A 474 -11.25 -6.37 -16.77
CA MET A 474 -9.85 -6.53 -17.20
C MET A 474 -9.60 -6.09 -18.64
N GLY A 475 -10.54 -5.38 -19.27
CA GLY A 475 -10.36 -4.79 -20.57
C GLY A 475 -10.57 -5.77 -21.74
N ALA A 476 -11.41 -6.79 -21.57
CA ALA A 476 -11.67 -7.76 -22.63
C ALA A 476 -12.24 -7.11 -23.90
N LEU A 477 -13.17 -6.17 -23.73
CA LEU A 477 -13.84 -5.49 -24.85
C LEU A 477 -12.87 -4.54 -25.57
N GLU A 478 -12.05 -3.79 -24.83
CA GLU A 478 -11.02 -2.91 -25.41
C GLU A 478 -9.93 -3.70 -26.18
N GLN A 479 -9.83 -4.98 -25.88
CA GLN A 479 -8.87 -5.90 -26.53
C GLN A 479 -9.51 -6.70 -27.68
N GLY A 480 -10.72 -6.30 -28.12
CA GLY A 480 -11.39 -6.84 -29.30
C GLY A 480 -12.18 -8.13 -29.08
N LEU A 481 -12.49 -8.48 -27.81
CA LEU A 481 -13.43 -9.54 -27.49
C LEU A 481 -14.85 -9.00 -27.52
N THR A 482 -15.83 -9.80 -27.91
CA THR A 482 -17.26 -9.44 -27.85
C THR A 482 -17.90 -10.00 -26.58
N GLU A 483 -18.99 -9.39 -26.12
CA GLU A 483 -19.72 -9.89 -24.93
C GLU A 483 -20.22 -11.32 -25.10
N GLU A 484 -20.59 -11.73 -26.33
CA GLU A 484 -21.07 -13.05 -26.68
C GLU A 484 -19.97 -14.13 -26.55
N GLU A 485 -18.69 -13.75 -26.73
CA GLU A 485 -17.53 -14.67 -26.59
C GLU A 485 -17.19 -14.96 -25.13
N LEU A 486 -17.51 -14.03 -24.19
CA LEU A 486 -17.02 -14.10 -22.81
C LEU A 486 -17.48 -15.35 -22.04
N PRO A 487 -18.75 -15.81 -22.13
CA PRO A 487 -19.18 -17.03 -21.44
C PRO A 487 -18.40 -18.29 -21.91
N ASP A 488 -18.13 -18.40 -23.22
CA ASP A 488 -17.38 -19.50 -23.81
C ASP A 488 -15.91 -19.49 -23.34
N ILE A 489 -15.29 -18.31 -23.27
CA ILE A 489 -13.92 -18.14 -22.72
C ILE A 489 -13.86 -18.58 -21.26
N VAL A 490 -14.83 -18.18 -20.42
CA VAL A 490 -14.92 -18.62 -19.02
C VAL A 490 -15.00 -20.13 -18.91
N GLN A 491 -15.85 -20.76 -19.71
CA GLN A 491 -16.04 -22.21 -19.70
C GLN A 491 -14.76 -22.93 -20.14
N LYS A 492 -14.16 -22.54 -21.24
CA LYS A 492 -12.91 -23.14 -21.77
C LYS A 492 -11.75 -23.01 -20.78
N TRP A 493 -11.59 -21.85 -20.17
CA TRP A 493 -10.56 -21.66 -19.14
C TRP A 493 -10.75 -22.58 -17.94
N ARG A 494 -11.99 -22.70 -17.44
CA ARG A 494 -12.30 -23.59 -16.32
C ARG A 494 -12.08 -25.07 -16.66
N GLN A 495 -12.40 -25.49 -17.87
CA GLN A 495 -12.12 -26.84 -18.37
C GLN A 495 -10.62 -27.11 -18.49
N ALA A 496 -9.84 -26.11 -18.93
CA ALA A 496 -8.39 -26.20 -19.03
C ALA A 496 -7.68 -26.15 -17.65
N SER A 497 -8.36 -25.70 -16.59
CA SER A 497 -7.76 -25.51 -15.25
C SER A 497 -8.59 -26.19 -14.14
N PRO A 498 -8.86 -27.51 -14.24
CA PRO A 498 -9.78 -28.20 -13.35
C PRO A 498 -9.31 -28.25 -11.89
N HIS A 499 -8.01 -28.30 -11.63
CA HIS A 499 -7.45 -28.33 -10.29
C HIS A 499 -7.59 -26.98 -9.57
N ILE A 500 -7.48 -25.87 -10.30
CA ILE A 500 -7.73 -24.53 -9.75
C ILE A 500 -9.22 -24.38 -9.41
N VAL A 501 -10.11 -24.82 -10.29
CA VAL A 501 -11.55 -24.79 -10.05
C VAL A 501 -11.93 -25.64 -8.82
N GLN A 502 -11.33 -26.82 -8.67
CA GLN A 502 -11.53 -27.69 -7.52
C GLN A 502 -11.01 -27.03 -6.24
N MET A 503 -9.86 -26.33 -6.28
CA MET A 503 -9.30 -25.62 -5.14
C MET A 503 -10.27 -24.58 -4.56
N TRP A 504 -11.03 -23.87 -5.39
CA TRP A 504 -12.05 -22.93 -4.89
C TRP A 504 -13.09 -23.64 -4.02
N THR A 505 -13.61 -24.77 -4.51
CA THR A 505 -14.60 -25.57 -3.80
C THR A 505 -14.05 -26.15 -2.50
N ASP A 506 -12.86 -26.72 -2.55
CA ASP A 506 -12.22 -27.38 -1.41
C ASP A 506 -11.91 -26.36 -0.29
N CYS A 507 -11.35 -25.19 -0.64
CA CYS A 507 -11.06 -24.14 0.33
C CYS A 507 -12.32 -23.59 0.99
N GLU A 508 -13.39 -23.40 0.22
CA GLU A 508 -14.69 -22.97 0.77
C GLU A 508 -15.28 -24.00 1.74
N GLN A 509 -15.28 -25.25 1.35
CA GLN A 509 -15.78 -26.35 2.19
C GLN A 509 -14.94 -26.52 3.46
N ALA A 510 -13.60 -26.45 3.35
CA ALA A 510 -12.71 -26.53 4.50
C ALA A 510 -12.95 -25.38 5.49
N ALA A 511 -13.09 -24.15 4.99
CA ALA A 511 -13.39 -22.98 5.81
C ALA A 511 -14.76 -23.10 6.51
N LYS A 512 -15.81 -23.49 5.77
CA LYS A 512 -17.15 -23.72 6.32
C LYS A 512 -17.16 -24.83 7.38
N LYS A 513 -16.45 -25.93 7.13
CA LYS A 513 -16.33 -27.07 8.07
C LYS A 513 -15.58 -26.65 9.35
N ALA A 514 -14.50 -25.88 9.22
CA ALA A 514 -13.74 -25.36 10.36
C ALA A 514 -14.62 -24.49 11.27
N VAL A 515 -15.41 -23.59 10.67
CA VAL A 515 -16.32 -22.69 11.41
C VAL A 515 -17.52 -23.44 12.00
N ALA A 516 -18.13 -24.35 11.25
CA ALA A 516 -19.31 -25.11 11.73
C ALA A 516 -18.98 -26.00 12.93
N ASN A 517 -17.82 -26.62 12.92
CA ASN A 517 -17.42 -27.63 13.91
C ASN A 517 -16.40 -27.11 14.94
N HIS A 518 -16.04 -25.82 14.89
CA HIS A 518 -15.02 -25.19 15.73
C HIS A 518 -13.71 -26.01 15.76
N THR A 519 -13.19 -26.39 14.60
CA THR A 519 -12.06 -27.31 14.45
C THR A 519 -11.01 -26.80 13.45
N SER A 520 -9.97 -27.59 13.25
CA SER A 520 -8.95 -27.38 12.22
C SER A 520 -9.14 -28.36 11.07
N VAL A 521 -9.10 -27.86 9.83
CA VAL A 521 -9.20 -28.65 8.60
C VAL A 521 -7.94 -28.39 7.76
N GLY A 522 -7.19 -29.43 7.45
CA GLY A 522 -5.99 -29.36 6.60
C GLY A 522 -6.34 -29.33 5.11
N TYR A 523 -5.45 -28.71 4.32
CA TYR A 523 -5.44 -28.74 2.87
C TYR A 523 -4.00 -28.98 2.36
N LYS A 524 -3.80 -29.03 1.05
CA LYS A 524 -2.49 -29.24 0.41
C LYS A 524 -1.44 -28.18 0.82
N HIS A 525 -0.18 -28.47 0.60
CA HIS A 525 0.95 -27.57 0.82
C HIS A 525 1.01 -26.92 2.21
N GLY A 526 0.51 -27.63 3.26
CA GLY A 526 0.54 -27.09 4.64
C GLY A 526 -0.53 -26.05 4.96
N ILE A 527 -1.42 -25.75 4.03
CA ILE A 527 -2.55 -24.85 4.28
C ILE A 527 -3.52 -25.51 5.29
N ARG A 528 -3.99 -24.73 6.27
CA ARG A 528 -4.95 -25.18 7.27
C ARG A 528 -5.98 -24.09 7.54
N PHE A 529 -7.25 -24.49 7.67
CA PHE A 529 -8.35 -23.63 8.11
C PHE A 529 -8.61 -23.92 9.58
N ILE A 530 -8.39 -22.95 10.46
CA ILE A 530 -8.38 -23.15 11.92
C ILE A 530 -9.39 -22.18 12.54
N TYR A 531 -10.40 -22.72 13.22
CA TYR A 531 -11.28 -21.89 14.06
C TYR A 531 -10.72 -21.85 15.48
N GLU A 532 -10.36 -20.66 15.93
CA GLU A 532 -9.77 -20.43 17.25
C GLU A 532 -10.25 -19.10 17.83
N SER A 533 -10.76 -19.09 19.06
CA SER A 533 -11.15 -17.89 19.83
C SER A 533 -12.04 -16.89 19.07
N GLY A 534 -12.98 -17.40 18.24
CA GLY A 534 -13.89 -16.55 17.46
C GLY A 534 -13.27 -15.94 16.21
N ILE A 535 -12.14 -16.48 15.74
CA ILE A 535 -11.47 -16.09 14.49
C ILE A 535 -11.31 -17.36 13.63
N LEU A 536 -11.58 -17.25 12.34
CA LEU A 536 -11.12 -18.23 11.37
C LEU A 536 -9.75 -17.78 10.87
N PHE A 537 -8.73 -18.58 11.15
CA PHE A 537 -7.40 -18.42 10.60
C PHE A 537 -7.22 -19.33 9.38
N ILE A 538 -6.58 -18.80 8.34
CA ILE A 538 -6.05 -19.61 7.24
C ILE A 538 -4.53 -19.58 7.37
N GLN A 539 -3.97 -20.70 7.80
CA GLN A 539 -2.51 -20.86 7.86
C GLN A 539 -1.99 -21.10 6.44
N LEU A 540 -0.99 -20.34 6.06
CA LEU A 540 -0.27 -20.41 4.79
C LEU A 540 0.87 -21.44 4.85
N PRO A 541 1.48 -21.82 3.70
CA PRO A 541 2.59 -22.76 3.66
C PRO A 541 3.78 -22.42 4.56
N ASN A 542 4.09 -21.15 4.76
CA ASN A 542 5.16 -20.67 5.65
C ASN A 542 4.76 -20.61 7.14
N GLY A 543 3.52 -20.97 7.49
CA GLY A 543 2.99 -20.92 8.86
C GLY A 543 2.33 -19.59 9.24
N ARG A 544 2.48 -18.52 8.45
CA ARG A 544 1.75 -17.24 8.64
C ARG A 544 0.25 -17.45 8.52
N ARG A 545 -0.55 -16.64 9.22
CA ARG A 545 -2.02 -16.79 9.27
C ARG A 545 -2.72 -15.58 8.66
N LEU A 546 -3.76 -15.82 7.88
CA LEU A 546 -4.76 -14.83 7.48
C LEU A 546 -5.94 -14.90 8.43
N SER A 547 -6.46 -13.75 8.87
CA SER A 547 -7.45 -13.69 9.93
C SER A 547 -8.82 -13.21 9.42
N TYR A 548 -9.88 -13.92 9.81
CA TYR A 548 -11.28 -13.60 9.51
C TYR A 548 -12.06 -13.53 10.82
N PRO A 549 -12.19 -12.33 11.43
CA PRO A 549 -12.82 -12.17 12.74
C PRO A 549 -14.32 -12.47 12.73
N LYS A 550 -14.81 -13.04 13.82
CA LYS A 550 -16.22 -13.34 14.08
C LYS A 550 -16.89 -14.07 12.90
N PRO A 551 -16.32 -15.19 12.40
CA PRO A 551 -16.87 -15.91 11.27
C PRO A 551 -18.22 -16.53 11.63
N LYS A 552 -19.16 -16.53 10.67
CA LYS A 552 -20.48 -17.13 10.80
C LYS A 552 -20.91 -17.75 9.47
N LEU A 553 -21.71 -18.82 9.55
CA LEU A 553 -22.44 -19.37 8.42
C LEU A 553 -23.84 -18.77 8.42
N GLN A 554 -24.16 -17.98 7.41
CA GLN A 554 -25.45 -17.30 7.24
C GLN A 554 -26.03 -17.63 5.86
N GLU A 555 -27.32 -17.44 5.68
CA GLU A 555 -27.95 -17.55 4.37
C GLU A 555 -27.26 -16.60 3.40
N ASN A 556 -26.91 -17.08 2.20
CA ASN A 556 -26.26 -16.26 1.20
C ASN A 556 -27.25 -15.24 0.59
N ARG A 557 -26.72 -14.21 -0.04
CA ARG A 557 -27.53 -13.15 -0.68
C ARG A 557 -28.52 -13.62 -1.76
N PHE A 558 -28.41 -14.87 -2.21
CA PHE A 558 -29.26 -15.47 -3.24
C PHE A 558 -30.31 -16.40 -2.65
N GLY A 559 -30.33 -16.67 -1.34
CA GLY A 559 -31.29 -17.54 -0.67
C GLY A 559 -31.19 -19.03 -1.01
N ASN A 560 -30.06 -19.47 -1.58
CA ASN A 560 -29.88 -20.85 -2.07
C ASN A 560 -28.79 -21.63 -1.32
N GLY A 561 -28.44 -21.22 -0.09
CA GLY A 561 -27.46 -21.92 0.74
C GLY A 561 -26.76 -21.04 1.75
N LYS A 562 -25.86 -21.64 2.55
CA LYS A 562 -25.08 -20.91 3.56
C LYS A 562 -23.77 -20.40 2.99
N ALA A 563 -23.54 -19.10 3.13
CA ALA A 563 -22.25 -18.43 2.88
C ALA A 563 -21.43 -18.29 4.18
N LEU A 564 -20.13 -18.26 4.03
CA LEU A 564 -19.21 -17.85 5.09
C LEU A 564 -19.19 -16.33 5.15
N THR A 565 -19.48 -15.77 6.32
CA THR A 565 -19.39 -14.32 6.59
C THR A 565 -18.43 -14.05 7.74
N PHE A 566 -17.85 -12.86 7.77
CA PHE A 566 -16.94 -12.40 8.83
C PHE A 566 -17.06 -10.89 9.01
N GLU A 567 -16.56 -10.35 10.11
CA GLU A 567 -16.45 -8.91 10.30
C GLU A 567 -15.11 -8.38 9.81
N GLY A 568 -15.12 -7.21 9.18
CA GLY A 568 -13.91 -6.58 8.64
C GLY A 568 -14.15 -5.16 8.18
N THR A 569 -13.07 -4.44 7.85
CA THR A 569 -13.15 -3.10 7.26
C THR A 569 -13.82 -3.18 5.88
N GLY A 570 -14.79 -2.30 5.63
CA GLY A 570 -15.54 -2.28 4.38
C GLY A 570 -14.63 -2.02 3.16
N VAL A 571 -14.99 -2.62 2.00
CA VAL A 571 -14.18 -2.54 0.77
C VAL A 571 -14.61 -1.42 -0.18
N SER A 572 -15.80 -0.84 -0.02
CA SER A 572 -16.25 0.29 -0.83
C SER A 572 -15.68 1.62 -0.32
N LYS A 573 -15.50 2.60 -1.20
CA LYS A 573 -15.02 3.95 -0.81
C LYS A 573 -15.82 4.57 0.33
N ALA A 574 -17.15 4.34 0.36
CA ALA A 574 -18.04 4.83 1.42
C ALA A 574 -17.91 4.04 2.75
N ALA A 575 -17.44 2.79 2.72
CA ALA A 575 -17.40 1.89 3.86
C ALA A 575 -15.97 1.60 4.38
N VAL A 576 -14.92 2.16 3.78
CA VAL A 576 -13.51 1.92 4.15
C VAL A 576 -13.21 2.24 5.62
N SER A 577 -13.96 3.15 6.24
CA SER A 577 -13.83 3.48 7.67
C SER A 577 -14.80 2.70 8.57
N CYS A 578 -15.67 1.85 8.00
CA CYS A 578 -16.69 1.12 8.75
C CYS A 578 -16.25 -0.32 9.01
N TRP A 579 -16.54 -0.79 10.23
CA TRP A 579 -16.42 -2.21 10.60
C TRP A 579 -17.76 -2.89 10.31
N VAL A 580 -17.78 -3.76 9.30
CA VAL A 580 -19.03 -4.35 8.76
C VAL A 580 -18.89 -5.85 8.52
N ARG A 581 -20.03 -6.54 8.52
CA ARG A 581 -20.09 -7.95 8.13
C ARG A 581 -20.01 -8.08 6.61
N GLN A 582 -19.17 -9.01 6.16
CA GLN A 582 -18.88 -9.27 4.75
C GLN A 582 -19.07 -10.75 4.46
N GLU A 583 -19.52 -11.05 3.24
CA GLU A 583 -19.59 -12.41 2.70
C GLU A 583 -18.29 -12.75 1.96
N THR A 584 -17.86 -14.01 2.04
CA THR A 584 -16.75 -14.55 1.26
C THR A 584 -17.10 -15.89 0.65
N TYR A 585 -16.32 -16.30 -0.35
CA TYR A 585 -16.54 -17.51 -1.14
C TYR A 585 -15.19 -18.11 -1.56
N GLY A 586 -15.20 -19.31 -2.15
CA GLY A 586 -14.00 -20.07 -2.44
C GLY A 586 -12.95 -19.32 -3.26
N GLY A 587 -13.36 -18.72 -4.37
CA GLY A 587 -12.45 -17.93 -5.20
C GLY A 587 -11.79 -16.76 -4.45
N LYS A 588 -12.54 -16.08 -3.55
CA LYS A 588 -11.99 -14.99 -2.75
C LYS A 588 -11.02 -15.45 -1.66
N LEU A 589 -11.28 -16.64 -1.09
CA LEU A 589 -10.34 -17.28 -0.16
C LEU A 589 -9.05 -17.66 -0.86
N VAL A 590 -9.14 -18.26 -2.05
CA VAL A 590 -7.98 -18.64 -2.88
C VAL A 590 -7.20 -17.42 -3.33
N GLU A 591 -7.86 -16.35 -3.77
CA GLU A 591 -7.20 -15.06 -4.08
C GLU A 591 -6.33 -14.56 -2.90
N ASN A 592 -6.91 -14.53 -1.70
CA ASN A 592 -6.19 -14.08 -0.51
C ASN A 592 -5.01 -15.00 -0.17
N ILE A 593 -5.16 -16.34 -0.30
CA ILE A 593 -4.08 -17.31 -0.07
C ILE A 593 -2.95 -17.11 -1.08
N VAL A 594 -3.27 -16.99 -2.37
CA VAL A 594 -2.29 -16.84 -3.45
C VAL A 594 -1.53 -15.53 -3.32
N GLN A 595 -2.24 -14.41 -3.15
CA GLN A 595 -1.62 -13.09 -2.99
C GLN A 595 -0.74 -13.00 -1.74
N ALA A 596 -1.18 -13.62 -0.65
CA ALA A 596 -0.41 -13.68 0.58
C ALA A 596 0.85 -14.55 0.42
N THR A 597 0.74 -15.69 -0.23
CA THR A 597 1.90 -16.57 -0.50
C THR A 597 2.89 -15.91 -1.47
N ALA A 598 2.41 -15.20 -2.49
CA ALA A 598 3.26 -14.42 -3.39
C ALA A 598 4.03 -13.32 -2.62
N ARG A 599 3.35 -12.60 -1.70
CA ARG A 599 3.98 -11.64 -0.79
C ARG A 599 5.05 -12.30 0.08
N ASP A 600 4.82 -13.53 0.54
CA ASP A 600 5.79 -14.25 1.37
C ASP A 600 7.02 -14.68 0.58
N CYS A 601 6.90 -14.95 -0.73
CA CYS A 601 8.05 -15.14 -1.61
C CYS A 601 8.89 -13.86 -1.72
N LEU A 602 8.26 -12.69 -1.91
CA LEU A 602 8.96 -11.40 -1.92
C LEU A 602 9.64 -11.11 -0.58
N ALA A 603 8.94 -11.38 0.53
CA ALA A 603 9.48 -11.24 1.88
C ALA A 603 10.73 -12.09 2.10
N TYR A 604 10.68 -13.36 1.67
CA TYR A 604 11.83 -14.25 1.72
C TYR A 604 13.02 -13.71 0.93
N ALA A 605 12.79 -13.26 -0.30
CA ALA A 605 13.84 -12.66 -1.12
C ALA A 605 14.46 -11.43 -0.43
N MET A 606 13.65 -10.48 0.07
CA MET A 606 14.14 -9.28 0.75
C MET A 606 14.98 -9.57 2.00
N LEU A 607 14.62 -10.61 2.77
CA LEU A 607 15.36 -11.00 3.97
C LEU A 607 16.69 -11.71 3.67
N HIS A 608 16.89 -12.21 2.44
CA HIS A 608 18.08 -12.95 2.03
C HIS A 608 18.97 -12.19 1.03
N LEU A 609 18.56 -10.98 0.63
CA LEU A 609 19.42 -10.13 -0.20
C LEU A 609 20.69 -9.73 0.56
N PRO A 610 21.89 -9.83 -0.06
CA PRO A 610 23.12 -9.30 0.51
C PRO A 610 23.06 -7.78 0.76
N ASP A 611 23.81 -7.29 1.74
CA ASP A 611 23.84 -5.88 2.17
C ASP A 611 24.24 -4.88 1.07
N LYS A 612 24.94 -5.34 0.02
CA LYS A 612 25.25 -4.51 -1.14
C LYS A 612 24.01 -4.08 -1.94
N TYR A 613 22.91 -4.85 -1.86
CA TYR A 613 21.61 -4.48 -2.36
C TYR A 613 20.83 -3.82 -1.24
N ARG A 614 20.69 -2.50 -1.32
CA ARG A 614 19.98 -1.71 -0.31
C ARG A 614 18.59 -1.36 -0.84
N PRO A 615 17.54 -2.15 -0.55
CA PRO A 615 16.19 -1.82 -0.99
C PRO A 615 15.79 -0.43 -0.49
N VAL A 616 15.25 0.39 -1.36
CA VAL A 616 14.75 1.75 -1.06
C VAL A 616 13.24 1.82 -1.09
N PHE A 617 12.62 0.97 -1.85
CA PHE A 617 11.20 0.62 -1.85
C PHE A 617 10.99 -0.66 -2.66
N HIS A 618 9.77 -1.16 -2.64
CA HIS A 618 9.31 -2.26 -3.48
C HIS A 618 7.89 -1.97 -3.98
N VAL A 619 7.50 -2.57 -5.11
CA VAL A 619 6.20 -2.36 -5.74
C VAL A 619 5.61 -3.71 -6.12
N HIS A 620 4.57 -4.15 -5.41
CA HIS A 620 3.92 -5.45 -5.59
C HIS A 620 4.88 -6.63 -5.42
N ASP A 621 5.51 -7.08 -6.48
CA ASP A 621 6.43 -8.20 -6.61
C ASP A 621 7.83 -7.79 -7.11
N GLU A 622 8.09 -6.49 -7.18
CA GLU A 622 9.32 -5.86 -7.63
C GLU A 622 10.12 -5.29 -6.44
N ILE A 623 11.42 -5.48 -6.41
CA ILE A 623 12.35 -4.86 -5.46
C ILE A 623 13.19 -3.81 -6.19
N VAL A 624 13.24 -2.60 -5.66
CA VAL A 624 14.11 -1.51 -6.14
C VAL A 624 15.21 -1.28 -5.10
N ALA A 625 16.44 -1.59 -5.47
CA ALA A 625 17.60 -1.47 -4.58
C ALA A 625 18.63 -0.49 -5.12
N GLU A 626 19.24 0.30 -4.24
CA GLU A 626 20.46 1.05 -4.53
C GLU A 626 21.69 0.15 -4.36
N CYS A 627 22.56 0.15 -5.37
CA CYS A 627 23.86 -0.52 -5.33
C CYS A 627 24.97 0.46 -5.70
N ASN A 628 26.12 0.38 -5.02
CA ASN A 628 27.29 1.17 -5.41
C ASN A 628 27.70 0.81 -6.85
N LEU A 629 28.21 1.79 -7.59
CA LEU A 629 28.75 1.55 -8.93
C LEU A 629 29.85 0.49 -8.86
N GLY A 630 29.80 -0.48 -9.77
CA GLY A 630 30.78 -1.59 -9.82
C GLY A 630 30.51 -2.74 -8.83
N THR A 631 29.44 -2.70 -8.02
CA THR A 631 29.08 -3.79 -7.10
C THR A 631 27.69 -4.34 -7.40
N GLY A 632 27.48 -5.64 -7.22
CA GLY A 632 26.21 -6.32 -7.50
C GLY A 632 25.88 -6.35 -9.00
N SER A 633 24.93 -7.15 -9.40
CA SER A 633 24.39 -7.18 -10.76
C SER A 633 22.91 -7.55 -10.77
N VAL A 634 22.25 -7.36 -11.91
CA VAL A 634 20.86 -7.77 -12.13
C VAL A 634 20.73 -9.29 -12.01
N GLU A 635 21.65 -10.03 -12.67
CA GLU A 635 21.66 -11.49 -12.69
C GLU A 635 21.74 -12.06 -11.28
N GLU A 636 22.65 -11.51 -10.45
CA GLU A 636 22.78 -11.94 -9.06
C GLU A 636 21.53 -11.64 -8.23
N MET A 637 20.93 -10.46 -8.38
CA MET A 637 19.69 -10.11 -7.68
C MET A 637 18.52 -11.00 -8.12
N VAL A 638 18.41 -11.26 -9.42
CA VAL A 638 17.42 -12.19 -9.99
C VAL A 638 17.61 -13.60 -9.44
N ASP A 639 18.85 -14.06 -9.28
CA ASP A 639 19.16 -15.38 -8.71
C ASP A 639 18.71 -15.47 -7.23
N TYR A 640 18.86 -14.40 -6.43
CA TYR A 640 18.30 -14.35 -5.08
C TYR A 640 16.78 -14.42 -5.10
N MET A 641 16.09 -13.72 -6.00
CA MET A 641 14.64 -13.78 -6.12
C MET A 641 14.13 -15.14 -6.61
N ARG A 642 14.91 -15.87 -7.42
CA ARG A 642 14.57 -17.23 -7.89
C ARG A 642 14.74 -18.30 -6.82
N GLN A 643 15.38 -18.01 -5.69
CA GLN A 643 15.55 -18.99 -4.63
C GLN A 643 14.18 -19.40 -4.07
N VAL A 644 13.92 -20.70 -4.14
CA VAL A 644 12.67 -21.26 -3.62
C VAL A 644 12.75 -21.35 -2.10
N PRO A 645 11.82 -20.72 -1.38
CA PRO A 645 11.79 -20.83 0.08
C PRO A 645 11.64 -22.28 0.54
N PRO A 646 12.21 -22.69 1.69
CA PRO A 646 12.16 -24.07 2.18
C PRO A 646 10.72 -24.62 2.33
N TRP A 647 9.77 -23.73 2.66
CA TRP A 647 8.36 -24.04 2.80
C TRP A 647 7.59 -24.17 1.46
N ALA A 648 8.19 -23.73 0.34
CA ALA A 648 7.58 -23.70 -0.99
C ALA A 648 8.15 -24.78 -1.92
N LYS A 649 8.52 -25.93 -1.40
CA LYS A 649 9.11 -27.01 -2.19
C LYS A 649 8.26 -27.35 -3.42
N GLY A 650 8.88 -27.28 -4.61
CA GLY A 650 8.24 -27.54 -5.89
C GLY A 650 7.63 -26.32 -6.57
N LEU A 651 7.59 -25.16 -5.92
CA LEU A 651 7.24 -23.89 -6.56
C LEU A 651 8.37 -23.48 -7.55
N ILE A 652 7.96 -23.09 -8.75
CA ILE A 652 8.91 -22.64 -9.81
C ILE A 652 8.88 -21.12 -9.85
N LEU A 653 9.90 -20.47 -9.29
CA LEU A 653 10.05 -19.03 -9.32
C LEU A 653 10.86 -18.60 -10.56
N ASN A 654 10.57 -17.43 -11.09
CA ASN A 654 11.37 -16.71 -12.06
C ASN A 654 11.26 -15.21 -11.81
N ALA A 655 12.32 -14.48 -12.13
CA ALA A 655 12.36 -13.04 -12.06
C ALA A 655 13.17 -12.49 -13.23
N ASP A 656 12.88 -11.26 -13.60
CA ASP A 656 13.60 -10.48 -14.59
C ASP A 656 13.99 -9.14 -13.97
N GLY A 657 14.99 -8.44 -14.50
CA GLY A 657 15.44 -7.20 -13.90
C GLY A 657 16.20 -6.30 -14.87
N TYR A 658 16.55 -5.12 -14.36
CA TYR A 658 17.33 -4.12 -15.12
C TYR A 658 18.13 -3.22 -14.16
N GLU A 659 19.10 -2.51 -14.71
CA GLU A 659 19.82 -1.42 -14.05
C GLU A 659 19.39 -0.08 -14.63
N ALA A 660 19.33 0.97 -13.80
CA ALA A 660 18.96 2.30 -14.26
C ALA A 660 19.50 3.42 -13.36
N ALA A 661 19.67 4.61 -13.96
CA ALA A 661 19.98 5.86 -13.29
C ALA A 661 18.73 6.55 -12.68
N TYR A 662 17.55 6.06 -12.97
CA TYR A 662 16.26 6.48 -12.40
C TYR A 662 15.26 5.32 -12.45
N TYR A 663 14.24 5.35 -11.60
CA TYR A 663 13.23 4.30 -11.58
C TYR A 663 12.30 4.39 -12.80
N LYS A 664 12.06 3.26 -13.45
CA LYS A 664 11.13 3.10 -14.59
C LYS A 664 10.43 1.74 -14.52
N LYS A 665 9.36 1.58 -15.27
CA LYS A 665 8.67 0.30 -15.46
C LYS A 665 8.00 0.29 -16.82
N ASP A 666 8.45 -0.60 -17.67
CA ASP A 666 7.95 -0.81 -19.04
C ASP A 666 6.56 -1.49 -19.04
#